data_3ea3687297caa3e69f373ae35e262f8f
#
_entry.id   3ea3687297caa3e69f373ae35e262f8f
#
_cell.length_a   1.000
_cell.length_b   1.000
_cell.length_c   1.000
_cell.angle_alpha   90.00
_cell.angle_beta   90.00
_cell.angle_gamma   90.00
#
_symmetry.space_group_name_H-M   'P 1'
#
loop_
_entity.id
_entity.type
_entity.pdbx_description
1 polymer ?
#
loop_
_entity_poly.entity_id
_entity_poly.type
_entity_poly.pdbx_seq_one_letter_code
_entity_poly.pdbx_strand_id
1 'polypeptide(L)'
;MLGELPPPPPRACFGRDHLIEKIVGLAEKLTPTALIGAGGIGKTSVALAVLHNGRVKQRFGDNRRFIRCDQFSASHTHFLSRLSEVIGAGVQNPEDLTPLRPFLSSKEMLIVLDNVESILDPQGTNGQDTYALVEELSRLETVCLCITSRISTIPPDCETFDIPTLSMDPARDTFYRIFKHGDRPDLVDGILERLDFHPLSITLLATVAHHNKWDTDRLTREWERRRTDVLCTQHNTSLAATVELSLTSPMFQELGPDARELLGVIAFFPQGVDENNLEWLFPSISDGTSIFDRFCILSLTYRSNGFITMLAPLRDYLRPKDPKSSPLLCSTKDDYFSRLSVELDPNGSGFGDTRWITSEDVNVEHLLDVFTSADANLDSVWDACADFMRHLFWHKKRLVVLRPKIEGLPDDHRSKPECLVELSQLYRSVGNYVENKRLLIHTLKLRREREDGYLVAQTLIFLAYTNRQLHLYKEGILQARGSLEICEQLNHTTGQAHSFRCLAWLLHADDQLDDAEGAASRVVDLFTNIGDQFEVCNGYRILGIICHSKGKTEEAIKHYGAARRLAFSFSWNIQLFLNDFFMAELLFDVERFDEAHVCVERAKSYAGDDAFLVGRAVKLQAEFWHKQQRLEEAESEALRAVDLFEKLGASRDLEKSRELLRDIQKEMTNLVASSESNGNGEHPRTAPLTTPSNSSALGLSAK
;
A
#
# COMPACT_ATOMS: atom_id res chain seq x y z
N MET A 1 -0.70 -14.11 4.70
CA MET A 1 -2.08 -13.74 4.29
C MET A 1 -2.45 -14.54 3.03
N LEU A 2 -3.73 -14.85 2.81
CA LEU A 2 -4.15 -15.42 1.53
C LEU A 2 -4.03 -14.29 0.47
N GLY A 3 -3.31 -14.53 -0.63
CA GLY A 3 -3.19 -13.56 -1.71
C GLY A 3 -4.53 -13.28 -2.38
N GLU A 4 -4.59 -12.19 -3.14
CA GLU A 4 -5.81 -11.73 -3.82
C GLU A 4 -6.26 -12.72 -4.90
N LEU A 5 -7.55 -13.06 -4.93
CA LEU A 5 -8.11 -13.94 -5.95
C LEU A 5 -8.28 -13.19 -7.29
N PRO A 6 -8.14 -13.88 -8.44
CA PRO A 6 -8.33 -13.25 -9.75
C PRO A 6 -9.79 -12.79 -9.95
N PRO A 7 -10.02 -11.75 -10.79
CA PRO A 7 -11.35 -11.33 -11.19
C PRO A 7 -12.19 -12.47 -11.77
N PRO A 8 -13.53 -12.36 -11.80
CA PRO A 8 -14.40 -13.39 -12.34
C PRO A 8 -14.08 -13.68 -13.83
N PRO A 9 -14.43 -14.89 -14.33
CA PRO A 9 -14.21 -15.22 -15.73
C PRO A 9 -15.00 -14.29 -16.66
N PRO A 10 -14.52 -14.08 -17.90
CA PRO A 10 -15.24 -13.26 -18.86
C PRO A 10 -16.59 -13.89 -19.15
N ARG A 11 -17.62 -13.04 -19.32
CA ARG A 11 -18.99 -13.52 -19.62
C ARG A 11 -19.10 -14.27 -20.95
N ALA A 12 -18.19 -13.97 -21.90
CA ALA A 12 -18.03 -14.66 -23.18
C ALA A 12 -16.62 -14.40 -23.74
N CYS A 13 -16.11 -15.38 -24.48
CA CYS A 13 -14.83 -15.28 -25.19
C CYS A 13 -14.95 -16.09 -26.49
N PHE A 14 -15.81 -15.63 -27.41
CA PHE A 14 -16.12 -16.34 -28.65
C PHE A 14 -14.92 -16.42 -29.60
N GLY A 15 -14.72 -17.57 -30.23
CA GLY A 15 -13.72 -17.79 -31.28
C GLY A 15 -12.27 -17.75 -30.77
N ARG A 16 -12.05 -17.94 -29.48
CA ARG A 16 -10.71 -17.93 -28.84
C ARG A 16 -10.30 -19.29 -28.25
N ASP A 17 -11.14 -20.31 -28.41
CA ASP A 17 -10.95 -21.61 -27.74
C ASP A 17 -9.59 -22.24 -28.06
N HIS A 18 -9.19 -22.28 -29.34
CA HIS A 18 -7.90 -22.82 -29.75
C HIS A 18 -6.72 -22.06 -29.16
N LEU A 19 -6.81 -20.74 -29.12
CA LEU A 19 -5.77 -19.87 -28.53
C LEU A 19 -5.68 -20.08 -27.01
N ILE A 20 -6.81 -20.13 -26.33
CA ILE A 20 -6.88 -20.40 -24.88
C ILE A 20 -6.26 -21.75 -24.57
N GLU A 21 -6.61 -22.80 -25.30
CA GLU A 21 -6.06 -24.14 -25.11
C GLU A 21 -4.54 -24.19 -25.32
N LYS A 22 -4.01 -23.45 -26.30
CA LYS A 22 -2.57 -23.35 -26.55
C LYS A 22 -1.86 -22.70 -25.38
N ILE A 23 -2.39 -21.55 -24.86
CA ILE A 23 -1.83 -20.83 -23.73
C ILE A 23 -1.92 -21.68 -22.45
N VAL A 24 -3.03 -22.39 -22.22
CA VAL A 24 -3.19 -23.32 -21.10
C VAL A 24 -2.10 -24.40 -21.14
N GLY A 25 -1.83 -24.97 -22.32
CA GLY A 25 -0.76 -25.95 -22.47
C GLY A 25 0.65 -25.41 -22.19
N LEU A 26 0.90 -24.14 -22.44
CA LEU A 26 2.14 -23.45 -22.06
C LEU A 26 2.20 -23.15 -20.56
N ALA A 27 1.09 -22.70 -19.99
CA ALA A 27 1.00 -22.47 -18.54
C ALA A 27 1.24 -23.77 -17.75
N GLU A 28 0.78 -24.93 -18.25
CA GLU A 28 1.11 -26.23 -17.67
C GLU A 28 2.60 -26.58 -17.74
N LYS A 29 3.37 -25.95 -18.60
CA LYS A 29 4.82 -26.11 -18.72
C LYS A 29 5.60 -24.99 -18.03
N LEU A 30 4.91 -24.08 -17.34
CA LEU A 30 5.47 -22.85 -16.74
C LEU A 30 6.17 -21.94 -17.77
N THR A 31 5.77 -22.01 -19.04
CA THR A 31 6.32 -21.18 -20.10
C THR A 31 5.67 -19.80 -20.08
N PRO A 32 6.43 -18.71 -19.91
CA PRO A 32 5.89 -17.37 -19.93
C PRO A 32 5.27 -17.04 -21.29
N THR A 33 4.15 -16.32 -21.28
CA THR A 33 3.41 -15.97 -22.50
C THR A 33 3.08 -14.49 -22.56
N ALA A 34 3.03 -13.91 -23.76
CA ALA A 34 2.61 -12.54 -23.97
C ALA A 34 1.53 -12.45 -25.05
N LEU A 35 0.41 -11.81 -24.70
CA LEU A 35 -0.73 -11.55 -25.57
C LEU A 35 -0.64 -10.13 -26.10
N ILE A 36 -0.37 -9.97 -27.39
CA ILE A 36 -0.17 -8.68 -28.04
C ILE A 36 -1.35 -8.36 -28.96
N GLY A 37 -1.69 -7.09 -29.06
CA GLY A 37 -2.71 -6.64 -29.99
C GLY A 37 -3.35 -5.31 -29.59
N ALA A 38 -4.22 -4.80 -30.47
CA ALA A 38 -4.89 -3.52 -30.28
C ALA A 38 -5.71 -3.44 -28.97
N GLY A 39 -5.97 -2.21 -28.52
CA GLY A 39 -6.87 -1.99 -27.39
C GLY A 39 -8.28 -2.50 -27.70
N GLY A 40 -8.91 -3.22 -26.75
CA GLY A 40 -10.26 -3.73 -26.93
C GLY A 40 -10.38 -5.01 -27.77
N ILE A 41 -9.26 -5.61 -28.22
CA ILE A 41 -9.26 -6.85 -29.04
C ILE A 41 -9.59 -8.12 -28.22
N GLY A 42 -9.62 -8.02 -26.91
CA GLY A 42 -9.97 -9.11 -26.01
C GLY A 42 -8.80 -9.82 -25.32
N LYS A 43 -7.60 -9.23 -25.24
CA LYS A 43 -6.42 -9.79 -24.54
C LYS A 43 -6.73 -10.17 -23.10
N THR A 44 -7.25 -9.24 -22.33
CA THR A 44 -7.65 -9.44 -20.92
C THR A 44 -8.69 -10.57 -20.80
N SER A 45 -9.65 -10.65 -21.73
CA SER A 45 -10.66 -11.73 -21.73
C SER A 45 -10.01 -13.10 -21.95
N VAL A 46 -9.04 -13.22 -22.86
CA VAL A 46 -8.29 -14.47 -23.09
C VAL A 46 -7.48 -14.83 -21.83
N ALA A 47 -6.75 -13.88 -21.25
CA ALA A 47 -5.96 -14.11 -20.04
C ALA A 47 -6.83 -14.56 -18.85
N LEU A 48 -8.00 -13.94 -18.64
CA LEU A 48 -8.96 -14.36 -17.61
C LEU A 48 -9.56 -15.76 -17.92
N ALA A 49 -9.85 -16.07 -19.19
CA ALA A 49 -10.33 -17.38 -19.57
C ALA A 49 -9.28 -18.47 -19.27
N VAL A 50 -8.00 -18.19 -19.52
CA VAL A 50 -6.88 -19.07 -19.13
C VAL A 50 -6.82 -19.25 -17.62
N LEU A 51 -6.86 -18.16 -16.83
CA LEU A 51 -6.83 -18.22 -15.36
C LEU A 51 -7.97 -19.07 -14.78
N HIS A 52 -9.13 -19.08 -15.45
CA HIS A 52 -10.31 -19.81 -15.01
C HIS A 52 -10.47 -21.20 -15.67
N ASN A 53 -9.56 -21.60 -16.55
CA ASN A 53 -9.57 -22.94 -17.18
C ASN A 53 -9.44 -24.03 -16.10
N GLY A 54 -10.14 -25.14 -16.30
CA GLY A 54 -10.17 -26.27 -15.34
C GLY A 54 -8.79 -26.84 -15.04
N ARG A 55 -7.94 -27.04 -16.06
CA ARG A 55 -6.57 -27.55 -15.90
C ARG A 55 -5.66 -26.59 -15.15
N VAL A 56 -5.77 -25.29 -15.43
CA VAL A 56 -5.04 -24.24 -14.72
C VAL A 56 -5.46 -24.17 -13.26
N LYS A 57 -6.78 -24.27 -12.98
CA LYS A 57 -7.29 -24.35 -11.60
C LYS A 57 -6.76 -25.58 -10.86
N GLN A 58 -6.69 -26.73 -11.53
CA GLN A 58 -6.19 -27.95 -10.92
C GLN A 58 -4.70 -27.85 -10.60
N ARG A 59 -3.87 -27.24 -11.46
CA ARG A 59 -2.43 -27.12 -11.28
C ARG A 59 -2.06 -26.09 -10.23
N PHE A 60 -2.56 -24.86 -10.38
CA PHE A 60 -2.13 -23.72 -9.56
C PHE A 60 -3.02 -23.46 -8.32
N GLY A 61 -4.20 -24.07 -8.26
CA GLY A 61 -5.14 -23.84 -7.14
C GLY A 61 -5.41 -22.37 -6.91
N ASP A 62 -5.18 -21.93 -5.66
CA ASP A 62 -5.34 -20.53 -5.25
C ASP A 62 -4.11 -19.65 -5.55
N ASN A 63 -3.05 -20.20 -6.18
CA ASN A 63 -1.87 -19.44 -6.56
C ASN A 63 -1.99 -18.81 -7.97
N ARG A 64 -3.20 -18.47 -8.38
CA ARG A 64 -3.48 -17.72 -9.62
C ARG A 64 -3.68 -16.27 -9.27
N ARG A 65 -2.92 -15.39 -9.89
CA ARG A 65 -2.87 -13.95 -9.56
C ARG A 65 -3.16 -13.12 -10.80
N PHE A 66 -3.75 -11.94 -10.56
CA PHE A 66 -4.08 -11.00 -11.63
C PHE A 66 -3.73 -9.58 -11.17
N ILE A 67 -2.90 -8.89 -11.96
CA ILE A 67 -2.45 -7.52 -11.68
C ILE A 67 -2.80 -6.64 -12.86
N ARG A 68 -3.58 -5.60 -12.61
CA ARG A 68 -3.87 -4.55 -13.60
C ARG A 68 -2.81 -3.46 -13.50
N CYS A 69 -1.93 -3.41 -14.50
CA CYS A 69 -0.81 -2.47 -14.53
C CYS A 69 -1.23 -1.03 -14.87
N ASP A 70 -2.42 -0.82 -15.42
CA ASP A 70 -2.98 0.49 -15.73
C ASP A 70 -3.61 1.21 -14.53
N GLN A 71 -3.63 0.57 -13.36
CA GLN A 71 -4.21 1.13 -12.12
C GLN A 71 -3.18 1.83 -11.22
N PHE A 72 -1.90 1.83 -11.57
CA PHE A 72 -0.86 2.49 -10.77
C PHE A 72 0.15 3.18 -11.69
N SER A 73 0.91 4.11 -11.13
CA SER A 73 1.91 4.85 -11.90
C SER A 73 3.06 3.96 -12.38
N ALA A 74 3.72 4.35 -13.48
CA ALA A 74 4.85 3.64 -14.08
C ALA A 74 6.11 3.69 -13.19
N SER A 75 5.99 3.17 -11.95
CA SER A 75 7.07 3.09 -10.99
C SER A 75 7.31 1.63 -10.58
N HIS A 76 8.57 1.22 -10.62
CA HIS A 76 8.98 -0.13 -10.22
C HIS A 76 8.60 -0.44 -8.77
N THR A 77 8.65 0.55 -7.87
CA THR A 77 8.30 0.36 -6.45
C THR A 77 6.79 0.17 -6.23
N HIS A 78 5.94 0.86 -7.00
CA HIS A 78 4.49 0.62 -6.97
C HIS A 78 4.16 -0.78 -7.51
N PHE A 79 4.81 -1.17 -8.60
CA PHE A 79 4.64 -2.52 -9.14
C PHE A 79 5.03 -3.60 -8.12
N LEU A 80 6.20 -3.46 -7.47
CA LEU A 80 6.66 -4.39 -6.44
C LEU A 80 5.75 -4.44 -5.21
N SER A 81 5.27 -3.28 -4.75
CA SER A 81 4.33 -3.20 -3.64
C SER A 81 3.02 -3.92 -3.98
N ARG A 82 2.49 -3.68 -5.18
CA ARG A 82 1.28 -4.36 -5.65
C ARG A 82 1.49 -5.87 -5.84
N LEU A 83 2.64 -6.27 -6.37
CA LEU A 83 3.00 -7.68 -6.48
C LEU A 83 3.02 -8.34 -5.09
N SER A 84 3.66 -7.71 -4.10
CA SER A 84 3.72 -8.19 -2.71
C SER A 84 2.33 -8.42 -2.11
N GLU A 85 1.40 -7.47 -2.30
CA GLU A 85 0.01 -7.58 -1.85
C GLU A 85 -0.71 -8.76 -2.51
N VAL A 86 -0.65 -8.83 -3.85
CA VAL A 86 -1.39 -9.81 -4.64
C VAL A 86 -0.90 -11.24 -4.39
N ILE A 87 0.40 -11.45 -4.21
CA ILE A 87 0.94 -12.78 -3.86
C ILE A 87 0.76 -13.11 -2.36
N GLY A 88 0.37 -12.14 -1.53
CA GLY A 88 0.18 -12.33 -0.10
C GLY A 88 1.48 -12.38 0.70
N ALA A 89 2.58 -11.81 0.18
CA ALA A 89 3.86 -11.79 0.85
C ALA A 89 3.89 -10.86 2.07
N GLY A 90 3.06 -9.80 2.07
CA GLY A 90 2.97 -8.84 3.18
C GLY A 90 4.23 -7.99 3.37
N VAL A 91 5.16 -8.02 2.41
CA VAL A 91 6.38 -7.19 2.42
C VAL A 91 6.01 -5.77 2.05
N GLN A 92 6.29 -4.83 2.94
CA GLN A 92 6.02 -3.42 2.70
C GLN A 92 7.19 -2.77 1.95
N ASN A 93 6.86 -2.02 0.89
CA ASN A 93 7.81 -1.22 0.10
C ASN A 93 9.09 -1.98 -0.35
N PRO A 94 8.98 -3.11 -1.03
CA PRO A 94 10.14 -3.80 -1.55
C PRO A 94 10.87 -2.92 -2.60
N GLU A 95 12.21 -2.90 -2.55
CA GLU A 95 13.03 -2.14 -3.49
C GLU A 95 13.40 -2.96 -4.72
N ASP A 96 13.43 -4.28 -4.55
CA ASP A 96 13.69 -5.29 -5.58
C ASP A 96 12.89 -6.57 -5.30
N LEU A 97 13.10 -7.63 -6.08
CA LEU A 97 12.44 -8.93 -5.89
C LEU A 97 13.03 -9.77 -4.74
N THR A 98 14.16 -9.39 -4.16
CA THR A 98 14.86 -10.19 -3.15
C THR A 98 13.97 -10.59 -1.97
N PRO A 99 13.23 -9.67 -1.32
CA PRO A 99 12.35 -10.03 -0.21
C PRO A 99 11.10 -10.83 -0.63
N LEU A 100 10.74 -10.81 -1.92
CA LEU A 100 9.59 -11.55 -2.47
C LEU A 100 9.96 -12.95 -2.96
N ARG A 101 11.26 -13.21 -3.24
CA ARG A 101 11.74 -14.50 -3.75
C ARG A 101 11.32 -15.72 -2.91
N PRO A 102 11.37 -15.71 -1.57
CA PRO A 102 10.92 -16.85 -0.77
C PRO A 102 9.45 -17.22 -1.03
N PHE A 103 8.58 -16.23 -1.27
CA PHE A 103 7.16 -16.45 -1.57
C PHE A 103 6.97 -16.93 -3.01
N LEU A 104 7.66 -16.30 -3.96
CA LEU A 104 7.61 -16.64 -5.37
C LEU A 104 8.17 -18.06 -5.66
N SER A 105 9.18 -18.50 -4.88
CA SER A 105 9.81 -19.80 -5.04
C SER A 105 9.16 -20.91 -4.21
N SER A 106 8.24 -20.60 -3.31
CA SER A 106 7.64 -21.58 -2.40
C SER A 106 6.62 -22.51 -3.08
N LYS A 107 5.97 -22.03 -4.15
CA LYS A 107 4.89 -22.73 -4.85
C LYS A 107 4.83 -22.28 -6.30
N GLU A 108 4.41 -23.20 -7.20
CA GLU A 108 4.07 -22.81 -8.57
C GLU A 108 2.91 -21.83 -8.58
N MET A 109 3.07 -20.72 -9.33
CA MET A 109 2.04 -19.70 -9.44
C MET A 109 1.90 -19.19 -10.88
N LEU A 110 0.66 -18.87 -11.26
CA LEU A 110 0.35 -18.19 -12.51
C LEU A 110 0.00 -16.73 -12.21
N ILE A 111 0.80 -15.80 -12.76
CA ILE A 111 0.60 -14.37 -12.59
C ILE A 111 0.24 -13.76 -13.95
N VAL A 112 -0.91 -13.14 -14.04
CA VAL A 112 -1.29 -12.30 -15.19
C VAL A 112 -0.94 -10.87 -14.90
N LEU A 113 -0.16 -10.25 -15.80
CA LEU A 113 0.12 -8.81 -15.84
C LEU A 113 -0.68 -8.19 -16.98
N ASP A 114 -1.76 -7.49 -16.65
CA ASP A 114 -2.66 -6.92 -17.65
C ASP A 114 -2.33 -5.45 -17.93
N ASN A 115 -2.29 -5.05 -19.23
CA ASN A 115 -1.91 -3.72 -19.71
C ASN A 115 -0.50 -3.30 -19.27
N VAL A 116 0.48 -4.19 -19.44
CA VAL A 116 1.85 -3.98 -18.96
C VAL A 116 2.54 -2.77 -19.62
N GLU A 117 2.10 -2.34 -20.79
CA GLU A 117 2.58 -1.12 -21.44
C GLU A 117 2.43 0.14 -20.57
N SER A 118 1.52 0.14 -19.61
CA SER A 118 1.33 1.27 -18.67
C SER A 118 2.49 1.44 -17.69
N ILE A 119 3.29 0.38 -17.48
CA ILE A 119 4.44 0.39 -16.56
C ILE A 119 5.79 0.20 -17.27
N LEU A 120 5.79 -0.21 -18.54
CA LEU A 120 6.99 -0.43 -19.35
C LEU A 120 7.27 0.75 -20.29
N ASP A 121 7.18 2.01 -19.84
CA ASP A 121 7.52 3.15 -20.68
C ASP A 121 9.01 3.14 -21.03
N PRO A 122 9.39 2.88 -22.30
CA PRO A 122 10.80 2.81 -22.71
C PRO A 122 11.50 4.17 -22.74
N GLN A 123 10.78 5.28 -22.63
CA GLN A 123 11.32 6.64 -22.65
C GLN A 123 11.56 7.23 -21.25
N GLY A 124 11.02 6.60 -20.20
CA GLY A 124 11.21 7.00 -18.80
C GLY A 124 12.31 6.21 -18.09
N THR A 125 13.09 6.84 -17.24
CA THR A 125 14.09 6.16 -16.38
C THR A 125 13.47 5.05 -15.51
N ASN A 126 12.22 5.22 -15.10
CA ASN A 126 11.49 4.23 -14.29
C ASN A 126 11.02 3.01 -15.10
N GLY A 127 10.82 3.15 -16.40
CA GLY A 127 10.36 2.07 -17.28
C GLY A 127 11.41 0.98 -17.51
N GLN A 128 12.69 1.33 -17.53
CA GLN A 128 13.80 0.38 -17.67
C GLN A 128 13.92 -0.52 -16.43
N ASP A 129 13.79 0.05 -15.23
CA ASP A 129 13.86 -0.71 -13.98
C ASP A 129 12.67 -1.68 -13.87
N THR A 130 11.47 -1.24 -14.24
CA THR A 130 10.27 -2.09 -14.25
C THR A 130 10.40 -3.20 -15.30
N TYR A 131 10.97 -2.91 -16.46
CA TYR A 131 11.23 -3.92 -17.49
C TYR A 131 12.16 -5.02 -16.97
N ALA A 132 13.27 -4.64 -16.32
CA ALA A 132 14.21 -5.58 -15.73
C ALA A 132 13.54 -6.48 -14.66
N LEU A 133 12.63 -5.92 -13.85
CA LEU A 133 11.86 -6.69 -12.86
C LEU A 133 10.90 -7.70 -13.53
N VAL A 134 10.20 -7.31 -14.57
CA VAL A 134 9.30 -8.21 -15.30
C VAL A 134 10.08 -9.31 -16.01
N GLU A 135 11.25 -8.98 -16.56
CA GLU A 135 12.18 -9.95 -17.13
C GLU A 135 12.72 -10.92 -16.07
N GLU A 136 13.10 -10.45 -14.89
CA GLU A 136 13.52 -11.29 -13.77
C GLU A 136 12.39 -12.24 -13.31
N LEU A 137 11.15 -11.73 -13.21
CA LEU A 137 9.97 -12.56 -12.90
C LEU A 137 9.73 -13.66 -13.94
N SER A 138 9.94 -13.36 -15.24
CA SER A 138 9.73 -14.35 -16.32
C SER A 138 10.73 -15.51 -16.28
N ARG A 139 11.88 -15.33 -15.60
CA ARG A 139 12.93 -16.36 -15.45
C ARG A 139 12.81 -17.23 -14.21
N LEU A 140 11.85 -16.93 -13.33
CA LEU A 140 11.64 -17.75 -12.12
C LEU A 140 10.96 -19.09 -12.50
N GLU A 141 11.62 -20.20 -12.21
CA GLU A 141 11.13 -21.56 -12.55
C GLU A 141 9.76 -21.93 -11.95
N THR A 142 9.36 -21.24 -10.88
CA THR A 142 8.09 -21.44 -10.16
C THR A 142 6.99 -20.48 -10.60
N VAL A 143 7.31 -19.49 -11.42
CA VAL A 143 6.36 -18.44 -11.84
C VAL A 143 6.08 -18.58 -13.35
N CYS A 144 4.83 -18.83 -13.68
CA CYS A 144 4.34 -18.68 -15.04
C CYS A 144 3.78 -17.28 -15.22
N LEU A 145 4.37 -16.46 -16.10
CA LEU A 145 3.82 -15.17 -16.46
C LEU A 145 2.89 -15.28 -17.67
N CYS A 146 1.76 -14.55 -17.61
CA CYS A 146 0.92 -14.27 -18.77
C CYS A 146 0.75 -12.75 -18.87
N ILE A 147 1.38 -12.15 -19.87
CA ILE A 147 1.43 -10.69 -20.06
C ILE A 147 0.41 -10.28 -21.10
N THR A 148 -0.33 -9.20 -20.89
CA THR A 148 -1.10 -8.54 -21.98
C THR A 148 -0.50 -7.18 -22.29
N SER A 149 -0.29 -6.87 -23.57
CA SER A 149 0.32 -5.61 -24.02
C SER A 149 -0.24 -5.14 -25.36
N ARG A 150 -0.19 -3.82 -25.57
CA ARG A 150 -0.44 -3.20 -26.89
C ARG A 150 0.83 -3.06 -27.71
N ILE A 151 1.99 -3.14 -27.08
CA ILE A 151 3.31 -2.99 -27.67
C ILE A 151 4.06 -4.30 -27.61
N SER A 152 5.00 -4.48 -28.55
CA SER A 152 5.83 -5.68 -28.65
C SER A 152 7.08 -5.65 -27.75
N THR A 153 7.30 -4.58 -27.00
CA THR A 153 8.41 -4.47 -26.05
C THR A 153 8.07 -5.29 -24.80
N ILE A 154 8.44 -6.55 -24.79
CA ILE A 154 8.20 -7.54 -23.74
C ILE A 154 9.46 -8.35 -23.47
N PRO A 155 9.61 -9.03 -22.31
CA PRO A 155 10.76 -9.90 -22.06
C PRO A 155 10.95 -10.95 -23.14
N PRO A 156 12.21 -11.24 -23.57
CA PRO A 156 12.50 -12.12 -24.69
C PRO A 156 12.14 -13.61 -24.42
N ASP A 157 12.03 -13.98 -23.15
CA ASP A 157 11.73 -15.36 -22.73
C ASP A 157 10.23 -15.71 -22.85
N CYS A 158 9.37 -14.73 -23.23
CA CYS A 158 7.93 -14.94 -23.38
C CYS A 158 7.56 -15.44 -24.79
N GLU A 159 6.78 -16.53 -24.87
CA GLU A 159 6.15 -16.92 -26.13
C GLU A 159 5.03 -15.94 -26.49
N THR A 160 5.12 -15.33 -27.66
CA THR A 160 4.28 -14.20 -28.10
C THR A 160 3.09 -14.66 -28.92
N PHE A 161 1.92 -14.11 -28.64
CA PHE A 161 0.69 -14.34 -29.40
C PHE A 161 0.07 -13.02 -29.84
N ASP A 162 0.06 -12.77 -31.13
CA ASP A 162 -0.74 -11.70 -31.70
C ASP A 162 -2.22 -12.11 -31.65
N ILE A 163 -3.04 -11.29 -30.99
CA ILE A 163 -4.48 -11.52 -30.90
C ILE A 163 -5.16 -10.87 -32.11
N PRO A 164 -5.66 -11.65 -33.09
CA PRO A 164 -6.32 -11.10 -34.26
C PRO A 164 -7.70 -10.56 -33.89
N THR A 165 -8.36 -9.86 -34.82
CA THR A 165 -9.80 -9.58 -34.77
C THR A 165 -10.62 -10.88 -34.79
N LEU A 166 -11.91 -10.83 -34.52
CA LEU A 166 -12.76 -12.02 -34.59
C LEU A 166 -12.96 -12.44 -36.07
N SER A 167 -13.27 -13.71 -36.28
CA SER A 167 -13.85 -14.13 -37.57
C SER A 167 -15.36 -13.87 -37.59
N MET A 168 -16.02 -14.00 -38.75
CA MET A 168 -17.42 -13.63 -38.93
C MET A 168 -18.36 -14.29 -37.93
N ASP A 169 -18.28 -15.61 -37.71
CA ASP A 169 -19.19 -16.31 -36.81
C ASP A 169 -19.06 -15.91 -35.36
N PRO A 170 -17.86 -15.87 -34.73
CA PRO A 170 -17.66 -15.31 -33.41
C PRO A 170 -18.08 -13.82 -33.28
N ALA A 171 -17.92 -13.03 -34.33
CA ALA A 171 -18.37 -11.65 -34.35
C ALA A 171 -19.91 -11.56 -34.31
N ARG A 172 -20.60 -12.40 -35.11
CA ARG A 172 -22.07 -12.56 -35.05
C ARG A 172 -22.52 -13.01 -33.66
N ASP A 173 -21.88 -14.03 -33.08
CA ASP A 173 -22.21 -14.53 -31.75
C ASP A 173 -22.06 -13.43 -30.69
N THR A 174 -20.99 -12.62 -30.77
CA THR A 174 -20.77 -11.49 -29.89
C THR A 174 -21.86 -10.43 -30.04
N PHE A 175 -22.23 -10.11 -31.27
CA PHE A 175 -23.26 -9.12 -31.58
C PHE A 175 -24.67 -9.57 -31.14
N TYR A 176 -25.11 -10.76 -31.55
CA TYR A 176 -26.46 -11.28 -31.27
C TYR A 176 -26.65 -11.73 -29.82
N ARG A 177 -25.58 -11.94 -29.05
CA ARG A 177 -25.69 -12.13 -27.62
C ARG A 177 -26.33 -10.93 -26.93
N ILE A 178 -26.04 -9.72 -27.41
CA ILE A 178 -26.52 -8.45 -26.87
C ILE A 178 -27.76 -7.95 -27.63
N PHE A 179 -27.66 -7.87 -28.95
CA PHE A 179 -28.71 -7.35 -29.81
C PHE A 179 -29.74 -8.44 -30.14
N LYS A 180 -30.98 -8.32 -29.62
CA LYS A 180 -32.03 -9.33 -29.72
C LYS A 180 -33.08 -9.05 -30.82
N HIS A 181 -32.97 -7.92 -31.52
CA HIS A 181 -33.98 -7.43 -32.45
C HIS A 181 -33.53 -7.49 -33.94
N GLY A 182 -32.52 -8.34 -34.23
CA GLY A 182 -31.98 -8.44 -35.58
C GLY A 182 -32.79 -9.42 -36.45
N ASP A 183 -33.46 -8.90 -37.48
CA ASP A 183 -34.22 -9.63 -38.49
C ASP A 183 -33.53 -9.67 -39.85
N ARG A 184 -32.43 -8.94 -40.03
CA ARG A 184 -31.67 -8.79 -41.27
C ARG A 184 -30.19 -9.14 -41.10
N PRO A 185 -29.80 -10.42 -41.08
CA PRO A 185 -28.41 -10.85 -40.90
C PRO A 185 -27.43 -10.25 -41.93
N ASP A 186 -27.88 -10.11 -43.19
CA ASP A 186 -27.12 -9.50 -44.28
C ASP A 186 -26.64 -8.08 -43.96
N LEU A 187 -27.46 -7.25 -43.35
CA LEU A 187 -27.12 -5.89 -42.96
C LEU A 187 -26.16 -5.89 -41.75
N VAL A 188 -26.37 -6.79 -40.78
CA VAL A 188 -25.48 -6.94 -39.63
C VAL A 188 -24.11 -7.36 -40.09
N ASP A 189 -23.99 -8.34 -40.97
CA ASP A 189 -22.71 -8.80 -41.52
C ASP A 189 -21.95 -7.66 -42.18
N GLY A 190 -22.59 -6.84 -43.00
CA GLY A 190 -21.97 -5.69 -43.62
C GLY A 190 -21.51 -4.63 -42.61
N ILE A 191 -22.17 -4.51 -41.44
CA ILE A 191 -21.71 -3.66 -40.35
C ILE A 191 -20.48 -4.29 -39.65
N LEU A 192 -20.52 -5.60 -39.33
CA LEU A 192 -19.42 -6.33 -38.68
C LEU A 192 -18.14 -6.27 -39.52
N GLU A 193 -18.22 -6.40 -40.83
CA GLU A 193 -17.09 -6.22 -41.76
C GLU A 193 -16.50 -4.80 -41.66
N ARG A 194 -17.35 -3.78 -41.63
CA ARG A 194 -16.92 -2.39 -41.51
C ARG A 194 -16.35 -2.05 -40.13
N LEU A 195 -16.64 -2.84 -39.09
CA LEU A 195 -16.03 -2.76 -37.77
C LEU A 195 -14.72 -3.54 -37.68
N ASP A 196 -14.22 -4.09 -38.81
CA ASP A 196 -13.05 -4.96 -38.88
C ASP A 196 -13.11 -6.11 -37.86
N PHE A 197 -14.33 -6.56 -37.53
CA PHE A 197 -14.62 -7.57 -36.51
C PHE A 197 -14.00 -7.28 -35.16
N HIS A 198 -13.86 -6.01 -34.79
CA HIS A 198 -13.25 -5.59 -33.54
C HIS A 198 -14.18 -5.80 -32.35
N PRO A 199 -13.86 -6.66 -31.35
CA PRO A 199 -14.80 -7.11 -30.32
C PRO A 199 -15.43 -5.97 -29.50
N LEU A 200 -14.63 -4.97 -29.08
CA LEU A 200 -15.13 -3.84 -28.31
C LEU A 200 -16.11 -2.99 -29.12
N SER A 201 -15.78 -2.67 -30.37
CA SER A 201 -16.65 -1.92 -31.26
C SER A 201 -17.98 -2.63 -31.50
N ILE A 202 -17.94 -3.96 -31.70
CA ILE A 202 -19.12 -4.82 -31.85
C ILE A 202 -19.99 -4.76 -30.58
N THR A 203 -19.37 -4.90 -29.41
CA THR A 203 -20.08 -4.87 -28.11
C THR A 203 -20.76 -3.53 -27.87
N LEU A 204 -20.05 -2.43 -28.07
CA LEU A 204 -20.61 -1.08 -27.91
C LEU A 204 -21.77 -0.84 -28.85
N LEU A 205 -21.59 -1.16 -30.14
CA LEU A 205 -22.66 -0.95 -31.14
C LEU A 205 -23.90 -1.80 -30.85
N ALA A 206 -23.73 -3.06 -30.53
CA ALA A 206 -24.83 -3.96 -30.18
C ALA A 206 -25.57 -3.48 -28.91
N THR A 207 -24.84 -2.97 -27.92
CA THR A 207 -25.37 -2.45 -26.66
C THR A 207 -26.24 -1.21 -26.93
N VAL A 208 -25.71 -0.25 -27.69
CA VAL A 208 -26.46 0.97 -28.05
C VAL A 208 -27.72 0.65 -28.82
N ALA A 209 -27.63 -0.23 -29.83
CA ALA A 209 -28.79 -0.62 -30.65
C ALA A 209 -29.86 -1.33 -29.80
N HIS A 210 -29.44 -2.22 -28.89
CA HIS A 210 -30.35 -2.96 -28.03
C HIS A 210 -31.11 -2.05 -27.06
N HIS A 211 -30.43 -1.18 -26.36
CA HIS A 211 -31.04 -0.30 -25.36
C HIS A 211 -31.91 0.80 -25.98
N ASN A 212 -31.55 1.30 -27.15
CA ASN A 212 -32.39 2.26 -27.88
C ASN A 212 -33.52 1.59 -28.68
N LYS A 213 -33.65 0.25 -28.57
CA LYS A 213 -34.70 -0.53 -29.27
C LYS A 213 -34.72 -0.27 -30.79
N TRP A 214 -33.50 -0.14 -31.37
CA TRP A 214 -33.40 0.00 -32.84
C TRP A 214 -33.69 -1.31 -33.52
N ASP A 215 -34.30 -1.27 -34.70
CA ASP A 215 -34.28 -2.34 -35.66
C ASP A 215 -32.97 -2.31 -36.48
N THR A 216 -32.74 -3.33 -37.30
CA THR A 216 -31.50 -3.45 -38.10
C THR A 216 -31.38 -2.33 -39.11
N ASP A 217 -32.48 -1.90 -39.73
CA ASP A 217 -32.50 -0.80 -40.73
C ASP A 217 -32.15 0.54 -40.08
N ARG A 218 -32.68 0.83 -38.89
CA ARG A 218 -32.34 2.03 -38.14
C ARG A 218 -30.89 2.01 -37.66
N LEU A 219 -30.40 0.87 -37.17
CA LEU A 219 -29.03 0.70 -36.81
C LEU A 219 -28.09 1.03 -37.98
N THR A 220 -28.36 0.48 -39.14
CA THR A 220 -27.55 0.72 -40.36
C THR A 220 -27.53 2.19 -40.73
N ARG A 221 -28.70 2.86 -40.75
CA ARG A 221 -28.81 4.31 -41.05
C ARG A 221 -28.08 5.19 -40.05
N GLU A 222 -28.20 4.91 -38.74
CA GLU A 222 -27.50 5.68 -37.69
C GLU A 222 -26.00 5.47 -37.78
N TRP A 223 -25.52 4.23 -38.03
CA TRP A 223 -24.14 3.92 -38.25
C TRP A 223 -23.56 4.65 -39.47
N GLU A 224 -24.22 4.62 -40.61
CA GLU A 224 -23.74 5.26 -41.82
C GLU A 224 -23.70 6.80 -41.67
N ARG A 225 -24.69 7.40 -41.03
CA ARG A 225 -24.70 8.83 -40.75
C ARG A 225 -23.49 9.26 -39.90
N ARG A 226 -23.16 8.52 -38.84
CA ARG A 226 -22.09 8.87 -37.92
C ARG A 226 -20.68 8.60 -38.49
N ARG A 227 -20.54 7.57 -39.30
CA ARG A 227 -19.28 7.26 -39.98
C ARG A 227 -18.83 8.42 -40.88
N THR A 228 -19.72 9.14 -41.52
CA THR A 228 -19.42 10.29 -42.36
C THR A 228 -18.88 11.48 -41.55
N ASP A 229 -19.39 11.68 -40.34
CA ASP A 229 -18.96 12.78 -39.44
C ASP A 229 -17.59 12.51 -38.84
N VAL A 230 -17.20 11.27 -38.60
CA VAL A 230 -15.94 10.86 -37.95
C VAL A 230 -14.77 10.67 -38.94
N LEU A 231 -15.05 10.41 -40.23
CA LEU A 231 -14.05 10.29 -41.28
C LEU A 231 -13.22 11.56 -41.51
N CYS A 232 -13.68 12.70 -40.95
CA CYS A 232 -12.95 13.98 -41.05
C CYS A 232 -11.79 14.13 -40.06
N THR A 233 -11.63 13.20 -39.11
CA THR A 233 -10.54 13.24 -38.10
C THR A 233 -9.66 12.00 -38.21
N GLN A 234 -8.39 12.19 -38.50
CA GLN A 234 -7.39 11.13 -38.68
C GLN A 234 -7.19 10.35 -37.37
N HIS A 235 -7.23 9.02 -37.46
CA HIS A 235 -6.89 7.92 -36.53
C HIS A 235 -8.03 7.18 -35.82
N ASN A 236 -8.08 5.87 -36.01
CA ASN A 236 -8.97 4.83 -35.40
C ASN A 236 -10.47 5.01 -35.64
N THR A 237 -10.88 4.86 -36.87
CA THR A 237 -12.22 5.17 -37.37
C THR A 237 -13.37 4.36 -36.76
N SER A 238 -13.21 3.08 -36.41
CA SER A 238 -14.31 2.22 -35.98
C SER A 238 -14.69 2.40 -34.49
N LEU A 239 -13.70 2.47 -33.58
CA LEU A 239 -13.97 2.64 -32.15
C LEU A 239 -14.50 4.04 -31.84
N ALA A 240 -13.83 5.09 -32.35
CA ALA A 240 -14.27 6.47 -32.16
C ALA A 240 -15.71 6.70 -32.65
N ALA A 241 -16.06 6.20 -33.85
CA ALA A 241 -17.40 6.28 -34.37
C ALA A 241 -18.44 5.56 -33.47
N THR A 242 -18.06 4.41 -32.93
CA THR A 242 -18.96 3.64 -32.04
C THR A 242 -19.14 4.35 -30.69
N VAL A 243 -18.08 4.95 -30.14
CA VAL A 243 -18.17 5.74 -28.91
C VAL A 243 -19.06 6.98 -29.12
N GLU A 244 -18.83 7.74 -30.20
CA GLU A 244 -19.66 8.92 -30.52
C GLU A 244 -21.11 8.54 -30.76
N LEU A 245 -21.40 7.40 -31.38
CA LEU A 245 -22.74 6.88 -31.51
C LEU A 245 -23.39 6.62 -30.14
N SER A 246 -22.64 6.07 -29.20
CA SER A 246 -23.08 5.84 -27.83
C SER A 246 -23.37 7.17 -27.12
N LEU A 247 -22.45 8.14 -27.22
CA LEU A 247 -22.59 9.46 -26.58
C LEU A 247 -23.71 10.33 -27.18
N THR A 248 -24.09 10.08 -28.43
CA THR A 248 -25.17 10.82 -29.11
C THR A 248 -26.48 10.04 -29.17
N SER A 249 -26.53 8.85 -28.56
CA SER A 249 -27.77 8.08 -28.49
C SER A 249 -28.83 8.79 -27.64
N PRO A 250 -30.12 8.62 -27.91
CA PRO A 250 -31.18 9.23 -27.11
C PRO A 250 -31.04 8.94 -25.63
N MET A 251 -30.71 7.70 -25.28
CA MET A 251 -30.53 7.26 -23.90
C MET A 251 -29.40 7.98 -23.18
N PHE A 252 -28.31 8.33 -23.87
CA PHE A 252 -27.20 9.09 -23.28
C PHE A 252 -27.58 10.58 -23.19
N GLN A 253 -28.26 11.14 -24.20
CA GLN A 253 -28.67 12.56 -24.22
C GLN A 253 -29.70 12.90 -23.13
N GLU A 254 -30.49 11.92 -22.69
CA GLU A 254 -31.42 12.08 -21.56
C GLU A 254 -30.69 12.29 -20.22
N LEU A 255 -29.37 11.98 -20.12
CA LEU A 255 -28.58 12.17 -18.90
C LEU A 255 -28.18 13.63 -18.62
N GLY A 256 -28.40 14.51 -19.57
CA GLY A 256 -28.10 15.93 -19.47
C GLY A 256 -26.67 16.29 -19.97
N PRO A 257 -26.36 17.59 -19.96
CA PRO A 257 -25.11 18.12 -20.55
C PRO A 257 -23.84 17.68 -19.84
N ASP A 258 -23.92 17.43 -18.52
CA ASP A 258 -22.75 17.14 -17.69
C ASP A 258 -22.28 15.68 -17.81
N ALA A 259 -23.08 14.81 -18.41
CA ALA A 259 -22.80 13.38 -18.51
C ALA A 259 -21.48 13.08 -19.25
N ARG A 260 -21.18 13.83 -20.32
CA ARG A 260 -19.92 13.66 -21.07
C ARG A 260 -18.71 14.11 -20.24
N GLU A 261 -18.83 15.19 -19.51
CA GLU A 261 -17.79 15.71 -18.65
C GLU A 261 -17.51 14.76 -17.48
N LEU A 262 -18.58 14.18 -16.91
CA LEU A 262 -18.49 13.16 -15.88
C LEU A 262 -17.75 11.90 -16.36
N LEU A 263 -18.01 11.44 -17.58
CA LEU A 263 -17.21 10.37 -18.19
C LEU A 263 -15.73 10.76 -18.33
N GLY A 264 -15.45 12.03 -18.65
CA GLY A 264 -14.10 12.57 -18.70
C GLY A 264 -13.40 12.51 -17.35
N VAL A 265 -14.10 12.81 -16.25
CA VAL A 265 -13.58 12.69 -14.87
C VAL A 265 -13.28 11.23 -14.53
N ILE A 266 -14.19 10.28 -14.84
CA ILE A 266 -13.95 8.84 -14.65
C ILE A 266 -12.73 8.38 -15.47
N ALA A 267 -12.59 8.86 -16.70
CA ALA A 267 -11.49 8.54 -17.59
C ALA A 267 -10.15 9.12 -17.12
N PHE A 268 -10.18 10.21 -16.37
CA PHE A 268 -9.02 10.86 -15.83
C PHE A 268 -8.36 10.05 -14.71
N PHE A 269 -9.14 9.47 -13.81
CA PHE A 269 -8.64 8.74 -12.65
C PHE A 269 -8.14 7.32 -13.02
N PRO A 270 -6.92 6.94 -12.61
CA PRO A 270 -6.36 5.62 -12.90
C PRO A 270 -7.22 4.45 -12.37
N GLN A 271 -7.75 4.57 -11.16
CA GLN A 271 -8.62 3.56 -10.56
C GLN A 271 -10.09 3.71 -11.01
N GLY A 272 -10.48 4.85 -11.59
CA GLY A 272 -11.86 5.27 -11.72
C GLY A 272 -12.33 6.04 -10.49
N VAL A 273 -13.64 6.07 -10.20
CA VAL A 273 -14.23 6.79 -9.07
C VAL A 273 -14.84 5.79 -8.09
N ASP A 274 -14.54 5.93 -6.79
CA ASP A 274 -15.10 5.08 -5.73
C ASP A 274 -16.61 5.35 -5.57
N GLU A 275 -17.43 4.30 -5.60
CA GLU A 275 -18.88 4.39 -5.47
C GLU A 275 -19.33 5.03 -4.15
N ASN A 276 -18.56 4.84 -3.07
CA ASN A 276 -18.86 5.41 -1.76
C ASN A 276 -18.61 6.92 -1.68
N ASN A 277 -17.87 7.46 -2.65
CA ASN A 277 -17.46 8.86 -2.68
C ASN A 277 -18.31 9.73 -3.64
N LEU A 278 -19.24 9.14 -4.38
CA LEU A 278 -20.04 9.83 -5.41
C LEU A 278 -20.83 11.02 -4.87
N GLU A 279 -21.41 10.90 -3.68
CA GLU A 279 -22.26 11.96 -3.09
C GLU A 279 -21.48 13.25 -2.81
N TRP A 280 -20.25 13.12 -2.31
CA TRP A 280 -19.44 14.29 -2.01
C TRP A 280 -18.61 14.77 -3.20
N LEU A 281 -18.24 13.88 -4.13
CA LEU A 281 -17.51 14.26 -5.35
C LEU A 281 -18.39 15.00 -6.35
N PHE A 282 -19.67 14.68 -6.39
CA PHE A 282 -20.61 15.23 -7.36
C PHE A 282 -21.91 15.72 -6.71
N PRO A 283 -21.82 16.65 -5.73
CA PRO A 283 -22.99 17.10 -4.96
C PRO A 283 -24.05 17.80 -5.81
N SER A 284 -23.68 18.34 -6.98
CA SER A 284 -24.60 18.97 -7.92
C SER A 284 -25.40 17.96 -8.76
N ILE A 285 -25.01 16.68 -8.75
CA ILE A 285 -25.67 15.64 -9.53
C ILE A 285 -26.71 14.94 -8.64
N SER A 286 -27.94 15.44 -8.70
CA SER A 286 -29.07 15.01 -7.84
C SER A 286 -29.47 13.54 -7.97
N ASP A 287 -29.06 12.83 -9.02
CA ASP A 287 -29.31 11.41 -9.26
C ASP A 287 -28.05 10.69 -9.79
N GLY A 288 -26.93 10.92 -9.12
CA GLY A 288 -25.62 10.40 -9.53
C GLY A 288 -25.64 8.89 -9.74
N THR A 289 -26.25 8.12 -8.85
CA THR A 289 -26.30 6.65 -8.94
C THR A 289 -26.99 6.20 -10.24
N SER A 290 -28.07 6.82 -10.64
CA SER A 290 -28.79 6.51 -11.87
C SER A 290 -27.97 6.81 -13.13
N ILE A 291 -27.20 7.91 -13.14
CA ILE A 291 -26.31 8.26 -14.26
C ILE A 291 -25.21 7.21 -14.44
N PHE A 292 -24.56 6.81 -13.35
CA PHE A 292 -23.51 5.78 -13.40
C PHE A 292 -24.04 4.41 -13.79
N ASP A 293 -25.27 4.05 -13.34
CA ASP A 293 -25.93 2.84 -13.78
C ASP A 293 -26.16 2.85 -15.30
N ARG A 294 -26.61 3.96 -15.85
CA ARG A 294 -26.79 4.12 -17.29
C ARG A 294 -25.47 4.07 -18.07
N PHE A 295 -24.38 4.60 -17.53
CA PHE A 295 -23.06 4.43 -18.14
C PHE A 295 -22.65 2.95 -18.21
N CYS A 296 -22.92 2.19 -17.15
CA CYS A 296 -22.68 0.74 -17.13
C CYS A 296 -23.59 0.00 -18.14
N ILE A 297 -24.86 0.37 -18.23
CA ILE A 297 -25.82 -0.19 -19.19
C ILE A 297 -25.34 0.07 -20.63
N LEU A 298 -24.83 1.26 -20.93
CA LEU A 298 -24.29 1.61 -22.25
C LEU A 298 -22.89 0.99 -22.51
N SER A 299 -22.35 0.20 -21.59
CA SER A 299 -21.02 -0.41 -21.68
C SER A 299 -19.88 0.62 -21.80
N LEU A 300 -20.10 1.86 -21.37
CA LEU A 300 -19.09 2.91 -21.31
C LEU A 300 -18.21 2.77 -20.07
N THR A 301 -18.81 2.33 -18.96
CA THR A 301 -18.13 2.04 -17.69
C THR A 301 -18.51 0.66 -17.17
N TYR A 302 -17.79 0.18 -16.16
CA TYR A 302 -18.12 -1.03 -15.41
C TYR A 302 -17.68 -0.89 -13.96
N ARG A 303 -18.27 -1.70 -13.08
CA ARG A 303 -17.92 -1.74 -11.65
C ARG A 303 -16.85 -2.78 -11.39
N SER A 304 -15.84 -2.41 -10.61
CA SER A 304 -14.75 -3.30 -10.21
C SER A 304 -14.23 -2.88 -8.82
N ASN A 305 -14.29 -3.78 -7.85
CA ASN A 305 -13.78 -3.57 -6.48
C ASN A 305 -14.30 -2.27 -5.81
N GLY A 306 -15.58 -1.93 -6.01
CA GLY A 306 -16.17 -0.70 -5.46
C GLY A 306 -15.91 0.57 -6.28
N PHE A 307 -15.17 0.47 -7.40
CA PHE A 307 -14.91 1.58 -8.31
C PHE A 307 -15.72 1.50 -9.58
N ILE A 308 -16.17 2.66 -10.06
CA ILE A 308 -16.71 2.85 -11.40
C ILE A 308 -15.53 3.23 -12.31
N THR A 309 -15.22 2.35 -13.25
CA THR A 309 -14.04 2.50 -14.13
C THR A 309 -14.42 2.19 -15.58
N MET A 310 -13.49 2.37 -16.51
CA MET A 310 -13.71 2.07 -17.92
C MET A 310 -12.53 1.35 -18.55
N LEU A 311 -12.77 0.71 -19.68
CA LEU A 311 -11.72 0.05 -20.45
C LEU A 311 -10.71 1.08 -20.99
N ALA A 312 -9.44 0.71 -21.02
CA ALA A 312 -8.35 1.60 -21.42
C ALA A 312 -8.57 2.32 -22.77
N PRO A 313 -9.10 1.68 -23.84
CA PRO A 313 -9.37 2.40 -25.10
C PRO A 313 -10.45 3.48 -24.99
N LEU A 314 -11.45 3.29 -24.11
CA LEU A 314 -12.47 4.29 -23.84
C LEU A 314 -11.91 5.42 -22.98
N ARG A 315 -11.07 5.08 -21.99
CA ARG A 315 -10.35 6.02 -21.15
C ARG A 315 -9.49 6.96 -21.99
N ASP A 316 -8.67 6.40 -22.90
CA ASP A 316 -7.80 7.18 -23.79
C ASP A 316 -8.58 8.14 -24.71
N TYR A 317 -9.78 7.72 -25.14
CA TYR A 317 -10.65 8.54 -25.99
C TYR A 317 -11.37 9.65 -25.22
N LEU A 318 -11.87 9.36 -24.01
CA LEU A 318 -12.70 10.26 -23.21
C LEU A 318 -11.89 11.16 -22.27
N ARG A 319 -10.65 10.81 -21.98
CA ARG A 319 -9.78 11.57 -21.07
C ARG A 319 -9.60 13.00 -21.56
N PRO A 320 -9.81 14.02 -20.71
CA PRO A 320 -9.55 15.41 -21.06
C PRO A 320 -8.11 15.60 -21.53
N LYS A 321 -7.90 16.19 -22.70
CA LYS A 321 -6.56 16.51 -23.22
C LYS A 321 -5.86 17.57 -22.38
N ASP A 322 -6.62 18.52 -21.90
CA ASP A 322 -6.18 19.51 -20.90
C ASP A 322 -7.10 19.40 -19.67
N PRO A 323 -6.60 18.84 -18.57
CA PRO A 323 -7.36 18.68 -17.32
C PRO A 323 -7.91 20.00 -16.76
N LYS A 324 -7.24 21.12 -17.01
CA LYS A 324 -7.65 22.45 -16.54
C LYS A 324 -8.83 23.01 -17.30
N SER A 325 -9.09 22.51 -18.51
CA SER A 325 -10.22 22.96 -19.33
C SER A 325 -11.56 22.33 -18.92
N SER A 326 -11.55 21.33 -18.02
CA SER A 326 -12.77 20.69 -17.49
C SER A 326 -13.18 21.32 -16.16
N PRO A 327 -14.28 22.10 -16.11
CA PRO A 327 -14.78 22.70 -14.89
C PRO A 327 -15.10 21.65 -13.81
N LEU A 328 -15.71 20.53 -14.20
CA LEU A 328 -16.05 19.45 -13.27
C LEU A 328 -14.81 18.79 -12.67
N LEU A 329 -13.77 18.56 -13.48
CA LEU A 329 -12.50 18.00 -12.97
C LEU A 329 -11.79 18.97 -12.04
N CYS A 330 -11.82 20.28 -12.34
CA CYS A 330 -11.29 21.30 -11.45
C CYS A 330 -12.05 21.35 -10.12
N SER A 331 -13.38 21.30 -10.14
CA SER A 331 -14.19 21.21 -8.93
C SER A 331 -13.89 19.94 -8.13
N THR A 332 -13.84 18.79 -8.80
CA THR A 332 -13.48 17.50 -8.17
C THR A 332 -12.10 17.55 -7.49
N LYS A 333 -11.10 18.16 -8.13
CA LYS A 333 -9.77 18.40 -7.53
C LYS A 333 -9.89 19.27 -6.27
N ASP A 334 -10.65 20.35 -6.31
CA ASP A 334 -10.82 21.26 -5.16
C ASP A 334 -11.53 20.55 -4.00
N ASP A 335 -12.49 19.66 -4.29
CA ASP A 335 -13.17 18.83 -3.29
C ASP A 335 -12.18 17.83 -2.62
N TYR A 336 -11.34 17.14 -3.40
CA TYR A 336 -10.29 16.26 -2.86
C TYR A 336 -9.33 17.03 -1.95
N PHE A 337 -8.83 18.17 -2.40
CA PHE A 337 -7.83 18.95 -1.65
C PHE A 337 -8.42 19.57 -0.38
N SER A 338 -9.66 20.07 -0.45
CA SER A 338 -10.38 20.59 0.71
C SER A 338 -10.58 19.49 1.77
N ARG A 339 -10.97 18.31 1.34
CA ARG A 339 -11.17 17.17 2.23
C ARG A 339 -9.88 16.68 2.86
N LEU A 340 -8.79 16.60 2.09
CA LEU A 340 -7.45 16.28 2.62
C LEU A 340 -7.07 17.25 3.74
N SER A 341 -7.22 18.56 3.53
CA SER A 341 -6.88 19.59 4.52
C SER A 341 -7.71 19.47 5.79
N VAL A 342 -9.01 19.22 5.68
CA VAL A 342 -9.91 19.12 6.85
C VAL A 342 -9.66 17.86 7.68
N GLU A 343 -9.49 16.71 7.04
CA GLU A 343 -9.37 15.43 7.74
C GLU A 343 -7.97 15.15 8.30
N LEU A 344 -6.96 15.87 7.81
CA LEU A 344 -5.57 15.75 8.25
C LEU A 344 -5.09 16.97 9.06
N ASP A 345 -6.00 17.86 9.49
CA ASP A 345 -5.65 18.99 10.34
C ASP A 345 -5.05 18.51 11.66
N PRO A 346 -3.77 18.81 11.94
CA PRO A 346 -3.11 18.41 13.18
C PRO A 346 -3.69 19.06 14.43
N ASN A 347 -4.47 20.13 14.29
CA ASN A 347 -5.13 20.85 15.39
C ASN A 347 -6.57 20.39 15.62
N GLY A 348 -7.10 19.52 14.77
CA GLY A 348 -8.43 18.91 14.90
C GLY A 348 -8.52 17.92 16.05
N SER A 349 -9.73 17.73 16.58
CA SER A 349 -10.03 16.87 17.75
C SER A 349 -9.91 15.34 17.46
N GLY A 350 -9.23 14.93 16.43
CA GLY A 350 -9.00 13.55 16.03
C GLY A 350 -8.79 13.43 14.53
N PHE A 351 -8.07 12.40 14.09
CA PHE A 351 -8.02 12.07 12.68
C PHE A 351 -9.44 11.77 12.20
N GLY A 352 -9.90 12.47 11.17
CA GLY A 352 -11.12 12.17 10.45
C GLY A 352 -11.13 10.76 9.85
N ASP A 353 -12.18 10.38 9.13
CA ASP A 353 -12.22 9.09 8.45
C ASP A 353 -11.27 9.07 7.23
N THR A 354 -10.03 8.63 7.47
CA THR A 354 -8.96 8.55 6.46
C THR A 354 -9.06 7.31 5.56
N ARG A 355 -10.09 6.44 5.73
CA ARG A 355 -10.24 5.21 4.94
C ARG A 355 -10.39 5.49 3.45
N TRP A 356 -11.08 6.57 3.09
CA TRP A 356 -11.24 6.98 1.70
C TRP A 356 -9.91 7.36 1.03
N ILE A 357 -8.99 8.04 1.75
CA ILE A 357 -7.66 8.38 1.22
C ILE A 357 -6.86 7.09 0.95
N THR A 358 -7.00 6.11 1.85
CA THR A 358 -6.32 4.82 1.70
C THR A 358 -6.83 4.02 0.49
N SER A 359 -8.12 4.12 0.17
CA SER A 359 -8.69 3.47 -1.03
C SER A 359 -8.37 4.21 -2.32
N GLU A 360 -8.23 5.54 -2.26
CA GLU A 360 -8.02 6.40 -3.43
C GLU A 360 -6.62 7.04 -3.50
N ASP A 361 -5.65 6.53 -2.79
CA ASP A 361 -4.30 7.11 -2.74
C ASP A 361 -3.65 7.26 -4.14
N VAL A 362 -3.88 6.31 -5.04
CA VAL A 362 -3.43 6.38 -6.44
C VAL A 362 -4.11 7.52 -7.21
N ASN A 363 -5.41 7.74 -6.98
CA ASN A 363 -6.15 8.84 -7.61
C ASN A 363 -5.68 10.20 -7.10
N VAL A 364 -5.46 10.31 -5.78
CA VAL A 364 -4.94 11.52 -5.13
C VAL A 364 -3.53 11.84 -5.64
N GLU A 365 -2.64 10.85 -5.68
CA GLU A 365 -1.28 11.04 -6.20
C GLU A 365 -1.30 11.45 -7.68
N HIS A 366 -2.18 10.87 -8.49
CA HIS A 366 -2.36 11.26 -9.90
C HIS A 366 -2.86 12.69 -10.06
N LEU A 367 -3.86 13.12 -9.26
CA LEU A 367 -4.32 14.51 -9.24
C LEU A 367 -3.15 15.46 -8.92
N LEU A 368 -2.43 15.20 -7.85
CA LEU A 368 -1.29 16.00 -7.44
C LEU A 368 -0.22 16.04 -8.52
N ASP A 369 0.09 14.90 -9.16
CA ASP A 369 1.07 14.80 -10.24
C ASP A 369 0.71 15.68 -11.44
N VAL A 370 -0.54 15.61 -11.91
CA VAL A 370 -1.01 16.38 -13.06
C VAL A 370 -1.05 17.88 -12.74
N PHE A 371 -1.61 18.25 -11.60
CA PHE A 371 -1.80 19.67 -11.28
C PHE A 371 -0.53 20.36 -10.80
N THR A 372 0.43 19.67 -10.19
CA THR A 372 1.78 20.21 -9.91
C THR A 372 2.57 20.45 -11.19
N SER A 373 2.37 19.65 -12.25
CA SER A 373 3.03 19.85 -13.55
C SER A 373 2.43 21.01 -14.33
N ALA A 374 1.14 21.23 -14.16
CA ALA A 374 0.37 22.18 -14.96
C ALA A 374 0.50 23.63 -14.47
N ASP A 375 0.73 23.85 -13.17
CA ASP A 375 0.88 25.19 -12.57
C ASP A 375 1.69 25.11 -11.27
N ALA A 376 3.00 25.25 -11.40
CA ALA A 376 3.91 25.21 -10.26
C ALA A 376 3.64 26.36 -9.23
N ASN A 377 2.85 27.36 -9.57
CA ASN A 377 2.58 28.54 -8.73
C ASN A 377 1.29 28.44 -7.90
N LEU A 378 0.52 27.36 -7.99
CA LEU A 378 -0.68 27.15 -7.18
C LEU A 378 -0.30 26.60 -5.79
N ASP A 379 -0.16 27.47 -4.82
CA ASP A 379 0.15 27.12 -3.41
C ASP A 379 -0.78 26.01 -2.88
N SER A 380 -2.08 26.07 -3.17
CA SER A 380 -3.07 25.10 -2.70
C SER A 380 -2.79 23.65 -3.13
N VAL A 381 -2.19 23.44 -4.31
CA VAL A 381 -1.81 22.09 -4.78
C VAL A 381 -0.63 21.54 -3.98
N TRP A 382 0.32 22.41 -3.65
CA TRP A 382 1.48 22.02 -2.85
C TRP A 382 1.15 21.84 -1.37
N ASP A 383 0.19 22.61 -0.83
CA ASP A 383 -0.34 22.41 0.51
C ASP A 383 -1.06 21.05 0.59
N ALA A 384 -1.90 20.72 -0.39
CA ALA A 384 -2.53 19.38 -0.50
C ALA A 384 -1.49 18.26 -0.67
N CYS A 385 -0.37 18.52 -1.36
CA CYS A 385 0.74 17.58 -1.48
C CYS A 385 1.38 17.29 -0.10
N ALA A 386 1.57 18.31 0.72
CA ALA A 386 2.08 18.16 2.09
C ALA A 386 1.10 17.37 2.97
N ASP A 387 -0.20 17.65 2.88
CA ASP A 387 -1.25 16.93 3.61
C ASP A 387 -1.27 15.45 3.21
N PHE A 388 -1.23 15.16 1.91
CA PHE A 388 -1.16 13.78 1.42
C PHE A 388 0.07 13.03 1.93
N MET A 389 1.24 13.69 1.96
CA MET A 389 2.46 13.09 2.53
C MET A 389 2.32 12.77 4.02
N ARG A 390 1.62 13.60 4.81
CA ARG A 390 1.31 13.28 6.22
C ARG A 390 0.47 12.01 6.34
N HIS A 391 -0.52 11.83 5.47
CA HIS A 391 -1.30 10.59 5.41
C HIS A 391 -0.40 9.38 5.10
N LEU A 392 0.44 9.47 4.08
CA LEU A 392 1.36 8.39 3.68
C LEU A 392 2.33 8.01 4.81
N PHE A 393 2.78 8.97 5.61
CA PHE A 393 3.64 8.72 6.77
C PHE A 393 3.02 7.73 7.77
N TRP A 394 1.75 7.93 8.12
CA TRP A 394 1.04 7.05 9.07
C TRP A 394 0.82 5.64 8.51
N HIS A 395 0.64 5.52 7.20
CA HIS A 395 0.47 4.25 6.51
C HIS A 395 1.78 3.64 6.02
N LYS A 396 2.94 4.26 6.35
CA LYS A 396 4.30 3.83 5.94
C LYS A 396 4.43 3.61 4.43
N LYS A 397 3.66 4.34 3.64
CA LYS A 397 3.71 4.31 2.17
C LYS A 397 4.79 5.25 1.64
N ARG A 398 5.33 4.95 0.46
CA ARG A 398 6.34 5.79 -0.22
C ARG A 398 5.68 6.70 -1.24
N LEU A 399 6.22 7.91 -1.34
CA LEU A 399 5.90 8.84 -2.41
C LEU A 399 6.92 8.66 -3.53
N VAL A 400 6.48 8.32 -4.74
CA VAL A 400 7.39 8.00 -5.84
C VAL A 400 7.35 9.06 -6.94
N VAL A 401 6.16 9.47 -7.35
CA VAL A 401 5.97 10.35 -8.52
C VAL A 401 6.23 11.82 -8.19
N LEU A 402 5.80 12.28 -7.03
CA LEU A 402 5.91 13.70 -6.65
C LEU A 402 7.29 14.11 -6.14
N ARG A 403 8.13 13.16 -5.72
CA ARG A 403 9.47 13.46 -5.18
C ARG A 403 10.31 14.36 -6.07
N PRO A 404 10.55 14.02 -7.36
CA PRO A 404 11.39 14.86 -8.23
C PRO A 404 10.83 16.27 -8.40
N LYS A 405 9.51 16.41 -8.37
CA LYS A 405 8.84 17.71 -8.50
C LYS A 405 9.02 18.56 -7.25
N ILE A 406 8.89 17.96 -6.05
CA ILE A 406 9.12 18.62 -4.76
C ILE A 406 10.57 19.09 -4.67
N GLU A 407 11.52 18.22 -4.98
CA GLU A 407 12.94 18.58 -4.96
C GLU A 407 13.29 19.65 -6.01
N GLY A 408 12.63 19.62 -7.18
CA GLY A 408 12.79 20.57 -8.27
C GLY A 408 12.09 21.92 -8.11
N LEU A 409 11.23 22.08 -7.07
CA LEU A 409 10.62 23.38 -6.79
C LEU A 409 11.70 24.47 -6.61
N PRO A 410 11.47 25.72 -7.05
CA PRO A 410 12.34 26.84 -6.76
C PRO A 410 12.49 27.07 -5.23
N ASP A 411 13.68 27.47 -4.78
CA ASP A 411 13.94 27.67 -3.34
C ASP A 411 13.11 28.80 -2.71
N ASP A 412 12.67 29.75 -3.52
CA ASP A 412 11.79 30.85 -3.13
C ASP A 412 10.31 30.45 -3.10
N HIS A 413 9.93 29.29 -3.64
CA HIS A 413 8.53 28.85 -3.62
C HIS A 413 8.03 28.65 -2.19
N ARG A 414 6.87 29.25 -1.86
CA ARG A 414 6.31 29.32 -0.50
C ARG A 414 6.22 27.96 0.17
N SER A 415 5.62 26.96 -0.50
CA SER A 415 5.32 25.66 0.08
C SER A 415 6.52 24.69 0.06
N LYS A 416 7.68 25.06 -0.56
CA LYS A 416 8.84 24.14 -0.67
C LYS A 416 9.35 23.65 0.69
N PRO A 417 9.57 24.50 1.70
CA PRO A 417 10.07 24.01 2.98
C PRO A 417 9.14 23.00 3.65
N GLU A 418 7.83 23.22 3.55
CA GLU A 418 6.83 22.32 4.13
C GLU A 418 6.81 20.97 3.41
N CYS A 419 6.75 20.98 2.09
CA CYS A 419 6.85 19.76 1.28
C CYS A 419 8.14 18.97 1.56
N LEU A 420 9.29 19.64 1.73
CA LEU A 420 10.56 18.99 2.06
C LEU A 420 10.54 18.38 3.48
N VAL A 421 9.90 19.03 4.45
CA VAL A 421 9.73 18.46 5.80
C VAL A 421 8.91 17.17 5.72
N GLU A 422 7.74 17.21 5.09
CA GLU A 422 6.88 16.04 5.02
C GLU A 422 7.55 14.89 4.22
N LEU A 423 8.22 15.20 3.12
CA LEU A 423 9.03 14.22 2.39
C LEU A 423 10.14 13.62 3.28
N SER A 424 10.79 14.45 4.11
CA SER A 424 11.79 13.98 5.06
C SER A 424 11.20 13.00 6.08
N GLN A 425 9.97 13.27 6.58
CA GLN A 425 9.29 12.39 7.52
C GLN A 425 8.95 11.03 6.86
N LEU A 426 8.59 11.01 5.57
CA LEU A 426 8.40 9.76 4.83
C LEU A 426 9.69 8.92 4.79
N TYR A 427 10.86 9.54 4.52
CA TYR A 427 12.14 8.83 4.60
C TYR A 427 12.43 8.31 6.00
N ARG A 428 12.07 9.06 7.04
CA ARG A 428 12.20 8.61 8.42
C ARG A 428 11.35 7.37 8.71
N SER A 429 10.11 7.32 8.21
CA SER A 429 9.18 6.21 8.46
C SER A 429 9.70 4.88 7.89
N VAL A 430 10.46 4.93 6.81
CA VAL A 430 11.08 3.76 6.17
C VAL A 430 12.54 3.53 6.60
N GLY A 431 13.03 4.29 7.60
CA GLY A 431 14.38 4.10 8.15
C GLY A 431 15.53 4.72 7.35
N ASN A 432 15.25 5.46 6.27
CA ASN A 432 16.28 6.15 5.48
C ASN A 432 16.66 7.49 6.13
N TYR A 433 17.41 7.43 7.23
CA TYR A 433 17.80 8.60 8.01
C TYR A 433 18.82 9.50 7.30
N VAL A 434 19.55 9.00 6.32
CA VAL A 434 20.53 9.78 5.55
C VAL A 434 19.81 10.79 4.64
N GLU A 435 18.83 10.32 3.86
CA GLU A 435 18.00 11.20 3.03
C GLU A 435 17.13 12.13 3.86
N ASN A 436 16.56 11.63 4.97
CA ASN A 436 15.84 12.46 5.92
C ASN A 436 16.72 13.63 6.41
N LYS A 437 17.97 13.38 6.84
CA LYS A 437 18.91 14.43 7.28
C LYS A 437 19.22 15.42 6.14
N ARG A 438 19.46 14.93 4.93
CA ARG A 438 19.75 15.79 3.76
C ARG A 438 18.63 16.80 3.49
N LEU A 439 17.39 16.32 3.45
CA LEU A 439 16.22 17.18 3.20
C LEU A 439 16.00 18.18 4.33
N LEU A 440 16.15 17.77 5.59
CA LEU A 440 16.00 18.67 6.75
C LEU A 440 17.08 19.76 6.79
N ILE A 441 18.31 19.47 6.39
CA ILE A 441 19.37 20.48 6.25
C ILE A 441 19.00 21.53 5.20
N HIS A 442 18.46 21.08 4.05
CA HIS A 442 17.98 21.99 2.99
C HIS A 442 16.81 22.84 3.51
N THR A 443 15.83 22.23 4.16
CA THR A 443 14.70 22.94 4.77
C THR A 443 15.16 23.96 5.80
N LEU A 444 16.11 23.60 6.65
CA LEU A 444 16.65 24.51 7.67
C LEU A 444 17.27 25.76 7.04
N LYS A 445 18.01 25.59 5.93
CA LYS A 445 18.57 26.71 5.16
C LYS A 445 17.46 27.62 4.67
N LEU A 446 16.44 27.10 4.00
CA LEU A 446 15.34 27.89 3.44
C LEU A 446 14.54 28.62 4.53
N ARG A 447 14.24 27.97 5.67
CA ARG A 447 13.51 28.58 6.78
C ARG A 447 14.31 29.66 7.48
N ARG A 448 15.64 29.54 7.57
CA ARG A 448 16.52 30.60 8.07
C ARG A 448 16.56 31.82 7.14
N GLU A 449 16.65 31.61 5.82
CA GLU A 449 16.62 32.68 4.84
C GLU A 449 15.29 33.46 4.84
N ARG A 450 14.20 32.84 5.31
CA ARG A 450 12.86 33.43 5.44
C ARG A 450 12.58 34.02 6.82
N GLU A 451 13.51 33.90 7.75
CA GLU A 451 13.34 34.31 9.15
C GLU A 451 12.14 33.69 9.87
N ASP A 452 11.77 32.45 9.50
CA ASP A 452 10.63 31.71 10.05
C ASP A 452 10.98 31.11 11.42
N GLY A 453 11.12 31.96 12.44
CA GLY A 453 11.71 31.63 13.75
C GLY A 453 11.24 30.32 14.38
N TYR A 454 9.93 30.13 14.58
CA TYR A 454 9.42 28.88 15.16
C TYR A 454 9.62 27.65 14.25
N LEU A 455 9.45 27.80 12.93
CA LEU A 455 9.66 26.72 11.97
C LEU A 455 11.13 26.30 11.88
N VAL A 456 12.06 27.23 12.08
CA VAL A 456 13.50 26.91 12.24
C VAL A 456 13.70 26.03 13.48
N ALA A 457 13.11 26.41 14.63
CA ALA A 457 13.19 25.62 15.86
C ALA A 457 12.61 24.19 15.67
N GLN A 458 11.48 24.06 15.00
CA GLN A 458 10.85 22.78 14.69
C GLN A 458 11.76 21.90 13.81
N THR A 459 12.37 22.50 12.77
CA THR A 459 13.29 21.75 11.88
C THR A 459 14.53 21.26 12.63
N LEU A 460 15.04 22.07 13.57
CA LEU A 460 16.15 21.67 14.44
C LEU A 460 15.78 20.47 15.33
N ILE A 461 14.54 20.39 15.85
CA ILE A 461 14.06 19.23 16.60
C ILE A 461 14.03 17.97 15.70
N PHE A 462 13.53 18.08 14.47
CA PHE A 462 13.51 16.94 13.54
C PHE A 462 14.93 16.46 13.19
N LEU A 463 15.86 17.38 12.95
CA LEU A 463 17.28 17.06 12.75
C LEU A 463 17.89 16.39 13.97
N ALA A 464 17.57 16.86 15.17
CA ALA A 464 18.07 16.30 16.42
C ALA A 464 17.58 14.86 16.63
N TYR A 465 16.31 14.57 16.35
CA TYR A 465 15.79 13.18 16.35
C TYR A 465 16.44 12.31 15.28
N THR A 466 16.69 12.86 14.09
CA THR A 466 17.38 12.15 13.01
C THR A 466 18.81 11.81 13.39
N ASN A 467 19.55 12.76 13.98
CA ASN A 467 20.90 12.57 14.47
C ASN A 467 20.98 11.53 15.61
N ARG A 468 19.95 11.44 16.47
CA ARG A 468 19.84 10.37 17.45
C ARG A 468 19.79 9.00 16.79
N GLN A 469 19.03 8.83 15.69
CA GLN A 469 18.96 7.55 14.97
C GLN A 469 20.27 7.20 14.24
N LEU A 470 21.01 8.23 13.83
CA LEU A 470 22.35 8.08 13.22
C LEU A 470 23.49 7.98 14.26
N HIS A 471 23.18 7.90 15.57
CA HIS A 471 24.15 7.90 16.69
C HIS A 471 25.06 9.13 16.76
N LEU A 472 24.63 10.26 16.16
CA LEU A 472 25.33 11.56 16.19
C LEU A 472 24.82 12.41 17.35
N TYR A 473 24.93 11.92 18.58
CA TYR A 473 24.28 12.50 19.76
C TYR A 473 24.70 13.95 20.04
N LYS A 474 26.00 14.26 19.93
CA LYS A 474 26.52 15.61 20.19
C LYS A 474 25.96 16.65 19.22
N GLU A 475 25.86 16.31 17.93
CA GLU A 475 25.20 17.18 16.93
C GLU A 475 23.71 17.38 17.27
N GLY A 476 23.03 16.29 17.63
CA GLY A 476 21.62 16.34 18.02
C GLY A 476 21.38 17.24 19.23
N ILE A 477 22.23 17.14 20.27
CA ILE A 477 22.15 17.99 21.47
C ILE A 477 22.33 19.46 21.12
N LEU A 478 23.29 19.82 20.26
CA LEU A 478 23.49 21.18 19.79
C LEU A 478 22.24 21.74 19.07
N GLN A 479 21.64 20.92 18.21
CA GLN A 479 20.42 21.30 17.48
C GLN A 479 19.22 21.48 18.42
N ALA A 480 19.03 20.57 19.38
CA ALA A 480 17.94 20.67 20.33
C ALA A 480 18.11 21.89 21.29
N ARG A 481 19.34 22.23 21.67
CA ARG A 481 19.64 23.44 22.42
C ARG A 481 19.39 24.72 21.60
N GLY A 482 19.78 24.71 20.31
CA GLY A 482 19.47 25.84 19.42
C GLY A 482 17.98 26.01 19.18
N SER A 483 17.19 24.91 19.10
CA SER A 483 15.73 24.98 19.08
C SER A 483 15.17 25.58 20.37
N LEU A 484 15.68 25.20 21.54
CA LEU A 484 15.24 25.69 22.83
C LEU A 484 15.49 27.20 22.94
N GLU A 485 16.67 27.68 22.58
CA GLU A 485 17.03 29.07 22.59
C GLU A 485 16.08 29.92 21.74
N ILE A 486 15.77 29.48 20.52
CA ILE A 486 14.80 30.18 19.66
C ILE A 486 13.41 30.19 20.30
N CYS A 487 12.95 29.07 20.86
CA CYS A 487 11.64 29.00 21.52
C CYS A 487 11.56 29.83 22.77
N GLU A 488 12.66 30.02 23.52
CA GLU A 488 12.77 30.91 24.66
C GLU A 488 12.68 32.38 24.22
N GLN A 489 13.42 32.77 23.17
CA GLN A 489 13.35 34.13 22.62
C GLN A 489 11.94 34.48 22.10
N LEU A 490 11.24 33.52 21.52
CA LEU A 490 9.88 33.69 21.05
C LEU A 490 8.80 33.53 22.14
N ASN A 491 9.17 33.21 23.39
CA ASN A 491 8.25 32.84 24.46
C ASN A 491 7.26 31.73 24.08
N HIS A 492 7.68 30.77 23.22
CA HIS A 492 6.84 29.71 22.72
C HIS A 492 6.92 28.44 23.59
N THR A 493 6.07 28.36 24.61
CA THR A 493 6.12 27.37 25.70
C THR A 493 6.04 25.90 25.16
N THR A 494 5.16 25.63 24.20
CA THR A 494 5.05 24.28 23.59
C THR A 494 6.34 23.88 22.86
N GLY A 495 6.97 24.81 22.14
CA GLY A 495 8.27 24.58 21.49
C GLY A 495 9.39 24.31 22.48
N GLN A 496 9.43 25.03 23.61
CA GLN A 496 10.37 24.78 24.71
C GLN A 496 10.18 23.33 25.24
N ALA A 497 8.93 22.92 25.50
CA ALA A 497 8.60 21.60 26.01
C ALA A 497 9.07 20.47 25.04
N HIS A 498 8.82 20.63 23.73
CA HIS A 498 9.32 19.70 22.72
C HIS A 498 10.84 19.67 22.61
N SER A 499 11.51 20.82 22.75
CA SER A 499 12.97 20.91 22.75
C SER A 499 13.57 20.18 23.95
N PHE A 500 13.01 20.36 25.16
CA PHE A 500 13.41 19.62 26.36
C PHE A 500 13.17 18.11 26.21
N ARG A 501 12.05 17.70 25.61
CA ARG A 501 11.80 16.28 25.33
C ARG A 501 12.85 15.68 24.41
N CYS A 502 13.25 16.40 23.37
CA CYS A 502 14.30 15.97 22.46
C CYS A 502 15.65 15.90 23.18
N LEU A 503 15.99 16.91 24.00
CA LEU A 503 17.20 16.94 24.82
C LEU A 503 17.24 15.76 25.78
N ALA A 504 16.16 15.46 26.50
CA ALA A 504 16.10 14.33 27.43
C ALA A 504 16.47 13.00 26.75
N TRP A 505 15.91 12.73 25.56
CA TRP A 505 16.25 11.53 24.79
C TRP A 505 17.68 11.47 24.27
N LEU A 506 18.24 12.61 23.87
CA LEU A 506 19.61 12.69 23.34
C LEU A 506 20.66 12.59 24.45
N LEU A 507 20.44 13.30 25.57
CA LEU A 507 21.29 13.25 26.73
C LEU A 507 21.30 11.83 27.36
N HIS A 508 20.14 11.20 27.42
CA HIS A 508 20.06 9.79 27.84
C HIS A 508 20.85 8.87 26.90
N ALA A 509 20.76 9.05 25.57
CA ALA A 509 21.48 8.26 24.59
C ALA A 509 23.01 8.53 24.60
N ASP A 510 23.44 9.71 25.06
CA ASP A 510 24.85 10.13 25.23
C ASP A 510 25.38 9.85 26.66
N ASP A 511 24.61 9.09 27.46
CA ASP A 511 24.92 8.70 28.85
C ASP A 511 25.09 9.88 29.85
N GLN A 512 24.52 11.06 29.53
CA GLN A 512 24.47 12.23 30.40
C GLN A 512 23.19 12.20 31.25
N LEU A 513 23.08 11.20 32.14
CA LEU A 513 21.83 10.83 32.79
C LEU A 513 21.27 11.89 33.75
N ASP A 514 22.13 12.69 34.43
CA ASP A 514 21.68 13.77 35.33
C ASP A 514 21.04 14.93 34.56
N ASP A 515 21.67 15.36 33.49
CA ASP A 515 21.12 16.38 32.59
C ASP A 515 19.85 15.92 31.89
N ALA A 516 19.80 14.63 31.51
CA ALA A 516 18.61 14.00 30.92
C ALA A 516 17.42 14.02 31.90
N GLU A 517 17.65 13.70 33.19
CA GLU A 517 16.61 13.73 34.23
C GLU A 517 16.10 15.16 34.44
N GLY A 518 16.99 16.17 34.47
CA GLY A 518 16.63 17.56 34.54
C GLY A 518 15.78 18.00 33.34
N ALA A 519 16.17 17.66 32.14
CA ALA A 519 15.41 17.96 30.92
C ALA A 519 14.04 17.28 30.93
N ALA A 520 13.95 16.01 31.32
CA ALA A 520 12.69 15.29 31.39
C ALA A 520 11.73 15.83 32.44
N SER A 521 12.25 16.34 33.59
CA SER A 521 11.43 17.00 34.59
C SER A 521 10.81 18.30 34.03
N ARG A 522 11.58 19.08 33.25
CA ARG A 522 11.06 20.26 32.56
C ARG A 522 9.96 19.95 31.56
N VAL A 523 10.03 18.77 30.90
CA VAL A 523 8.94 18.29 30.00
C VAL A 523 7.63 18.14 30.77
N VAL A 524 7.67 17.47 31.93
CA VAL A 524 6.48 17.25 32.77
C VAL A 524 5.92 18.59 33.25
N ASP A 525 6.76 19.48 33.75
CA ASP A 525 6.34 20.79 34.25
C ASP A 525 5.66 21.64 33.17
N LEU A 526 6.29 21.77 32.02
CA LEU A 526 5.80 22.59 30.91
C LEU A 526 4.48 22.05 30.33
N PHE A 527 4.39 20.75 30.05
CA PHE A 527 3.16 20.18 29.51
C PHE A 527 2.03 20.12 30.55
N THR A 528 2.35 20.00 31.84
CA THR A 528 1.34 20.19 32.90
C THR A 528 0.75 21.59 32.88
N ASN A 529 1.59 22.62 32.75
CA ASN A 529 1.15 24.00 32.63
C ASN A 529 0.35 24.30 31.36
N ILE A 530 0.68 23.62 30.25
CA ILE A 530 -0.06 23.70 28.99
C ILE A 530 -1.40 22.94 29.08
N GLY A 531 -1.51 21.92 29.94
CA GLY A 531 -2.69 21.07 30.09
C GLY A 531 -2.67 19.84 29.17
N ASP A 532 -1.57 19.57 28.47
CA ASP A 532 -1.43 18.41 27.57
C ASP A 532 -1.09 17.14 28.36
N GLN A 533 -2.13 16.43 28.81
CA GLN A 533 -1.99 15.22 29.60
C GLN A 533 -1.32 14.07 28.85
N PHE A 534 -1.40 14.04 27.51
CA PHE A 534 -0.73 13.03 26.70
C PHE A 534 0.79 13.19 26.74
N GLU A 535 1.26 14.42 26.58
CA GLU A 535 2.69 14.72 26.66
C GLU A 535 3.23 14.66 28.11
N VAL A 536 2.40 14.97 29.12
CA VAL A 536 2.75 14.70 30.53
C VAL A 536 2.98 13.20 30.77
N CYS A 537 2.13 12.34 30.22
CA CYS A 537 2.31 10.88 30.28
C CYS A 537 3.64 10.46 29.62
N ASN A 538 3.98 11.03 28.46
CA ASN A 538 5.26 10.81 27.79
C ASN A 538 6.44 11.26 28.66
N GLY A 539 6.35 12.44 29.29
CA GLY A 539 7.37 12.96 30.19
C GLY A 539 7.65 12.04 31.38
N TYR A 540 6.63 11.54 32.06
CA TYR A 540 6.80 10.56 33.13
C TYR A 540 7.42 9.26 32.64
N ARG A 541 7.09 8.76 31.45
CA ARG A 541 7.73 7.57 30.89
C ARG A 541 9.21 7.81 30.63
N ILE A 542 9.59 8.97 30.10
CA ILE A 542 10.99 9.34 29.88
C ILE A 542 11.75 9.37 31.22
N LEU A 543 11.18 9.98 32.27
CA LEU A 543 11.75 9.98 33.61
C LEU A 543 11.94 8.54 34.13
N GLY A 544 10.95 7.68 33.93
CA GLY A 544 11.05 6.28 34.31
C GLY A 544 12.21 5.55 33.64
N ILE A 545 12.39 5.75 32.32
CA ILE A 545 13.50 5.18 31.55
C ILE A 545 14.86 5.69 32.06
N ILE A 546 14.98 6.98 32.32
CA ILE A 546 16.22 7.60 32.81
C ILE A 546 16.54 7.10 34.23
N CYS A 547 15.55 7.06 35.13
CA CYS A 547 15.72 6.53 36.48
C CYS A 547 16.13 5.05 36.46
N HIS A 548 15.56 4.26 35.53
CA HIS A 548 15.97 2.86 35.31
C HIS A 548 17.45 2.79 34.92
N SER A 549 17.89 3.55 33.94
CA SER A 549 19.32 3.62 33.53
C SER A 549 20.27 4.08 34.65
N LYS A 550 19.77 4.90 35.60
CA LYS A 550 20.51 5.34 36.81
C LYS A 550 20.49 4.30 37.93
N GLY A 551 19.81 3.16 37.79
CA GLY A 551 19.62 2.18 38.86
C GLY A 551 18.67 2.59 39.99
N LYS A 552 17.90 3.69 39.79
CA LYS A 552 16.93 4.21 40.77
C LYS A 552 15.56 3.49 40.62
N THR A 553 15.53 2.21 41.00
CA THR A 553 14.38 1.32 40.73
C THR A 553 13.03 1.85 41.25
N GLU A 554 12.97 2.29 42.50
CA GLU A 554 11.69 2.72 43.09
C GLU A 554 11.19 4.05 42.49
N GLU A 555 12.11 4.95 42.11
CA GLU A 555 11.75 6.18 41.40
C GLU A 555 11.24 5.86 40.00
N ALA A 556 11.87 4.93 39.29
CA ALA A 556 11.42 4.48 37.97
C ALA A 556 10.02 3.87 38.02
N ILE A 557 9.75 2.97 39.00
CA ILE A 557 8.41 2.37 39.23
C ILE A 557 7.37 3.48 39.47
N LYS A 558 7.70 4.48 40.31
CA LYS A 558 6.81 5.60 40.60
C LYS A 558 6.45 6.38 39.32
N HIS A 559 7.44 6.68 38.47
CA HIS A 559 7.22 7.43 37.23
C HIS A 559 6.43 6.62 36.20
N TYR A 560 6.75 5.36 35.96
CA TYR A 560 5.95 4.50 35.08
C TYR A 560 4.51 4.32 35.60
N GLY A 561 4.35 4.22 36.94
CA GLY A 561 3.04 4.16 37.58
C GLY A 561 2.23 5.45 37.38
N ALA A 562 2.87 6.61 37.42
CA ALA A 562 2.21 7.89 37.13
C ALA A 562 1.77 7.98 35.66
N ALA A 563 2.66 7.67 34.73
CA ALA A 563 2.36 7.62 33.31
C ALA A 563 1.22 6.64 33.00
N ARG A 564 1.24 5.46 33.62
CA ARG A 564 0.19 4.44 33.43
C ARG A 564 -1.17 4.89 33.97
N ARG A 565 -1.23 5.57 35.11
CA ARG A 565 -2.48 6.11 35.66
C ARG A 565 -3.11 7.12 34.71
N LEU A 566 -2.31 8.05 34.16
CA LEU A 566 -2.79 9.00 33.14
C LEU A 566 -3.30 8.28 31.91
N ALA A 567 -2.52 7.37 31.35
CA ALA A 567 -2.92 6.60 30.17
C ALA A 567 -4.22 5.80 30.37
N PHE A 568 -4.42 5.26 31.58
CA PHE A 568 -5.64 4.53 31.93
C PHE A 568 -6.86 5.45 32.02
N SER A 569 -6.70 6.65 32.60
CA SER A 569 -7.80 7.63 32.74
C SER A 569 -8.36 8.08 31.38
N PHE A 570 -7.55 8.04 30.34
CA PHE A 570 -7.92 8.47 28.99
C PHE A 570 -8.03 7.32 27.99
N SER A 571 -7.88 6.08 28.43
CA SER A 571 -7.97 4.85 27.59
C SER A 571 -6.96 4.85 26.42
N TRP A 572 -5.74 5.37 26.62
CA TRP A 572 -4.69 5.38 25.61
C TRP A 572 -3.95 4.06 25.54
N ASN A 573 -4.45 3.11 24.76
CA ASN A 573 -3.93 1.73 24.70
C ASN A 573 -2.43 1.67 24.35
N ILE A 574 -1.96 2.46 23.40
CA ILE A 574 -0.52 2.50 23.01
C ILE A 574 0.32 2.99 24.21
N GLN A 575 -0.13 4.00 24.95
CA GLN A 575 0.59 4.49 26.11
C GLN A 575 0.57 3.48 27.26
N LEU A 576 -0.56 2.79 27.47
CA LEU A 576 -0.65 1.69 28.42
C LEU A 576 0.33 0.55 28.05
N PHE A 577 0.36 0.15 26.80
CA PHE A 577 1.33 -0.80 26.28
C PHE A 577 2.77 -0.37 26.61
N LEU A 578 3.16 0.84 26.20
CA LEU A 578 4.53 1.32 26.37
C LEU A 578 4.95 1.41 27.83
N ASN A 579 4.07 1.87 28.71
CA ASN A 579 4.39 1.98 30.14
C ASN A 579 4.51 0.61 30.83
N ASP A 580 3.62 -0.34 30.52
CA ASP A 580 3.74 -1.71 31.05
C ASP A 580 4.94 -2.45 30.44
N PHE A 581 5.29 -2.18 29.16
CA PHE A 581 6.47 -2.74 28.50
C PHE A 581 7.79 -2.32 29.20
N PHE A 582 8.00 -1.01 29.38
CA PHE A 582 9.21 -0.51 30.05
C PHE A 582 9.25 -0.84 31.56
N MET A 583 8.09 -0.91 32.22
CA MET A 583 8.00 -1.42 33.59
C MET A 583 8.42 -2.89 33.66
N ALA A 584 8.03 -3.72 32.69
CA ALA A 584 8.43 -5.10 32.63
C ALA A 584 9.96 -5.27 32.45
N GLU A 585 10.56 -4.48 31.56
CA GLU A 585 12.04 -4.46 31.40
C GLU A 585 12.73 -4.11 32.73
N LEU A 586 12.30 -3.04 33.42
CA LEU A 586 12.85 -2.66 34.73
C LEU A 586 12.72 -3.77 35.75
N LEU A 587 11.52 -4.32 35.94
CA LEU A 587 11.24 -5.36 36.95
C LEU A 587 12.03 -6.63 36.68
N PHE A 588 12.27 -6.92 35.43
CA PHE A 588 13.05 -8.07 35.01
C PHE A 588 14.56 -7.88 35.32
N ASP A 589 15.09 -6.67 35.07
CA ASP A 589 16.50 -6.37 35.39
C ASP A 589 16.82 -6.39 36.88
N VAL A 590 15.79 -6.15 37.72
CA VAL A 590 15.91 -6.26 39.18
C VAL A 590 15.40 -7.61 39.73
N GLU A 591 15.22 -8.62 38.89
CA GLU A 591 14.83 -9.99 39.21
C GLU A 591 13.45 -10.15 39.88
N ARG A 592 12.55 -9.17 39.70
CA ARG A 592 11.15 -9.26 40.16
C ARG A 592 10.29 -9.93 39.08
N PHE A 593 10.59 -11.17 38.76
CA PHE A 593 10.08 -11.89 37.59
C PHE A 593 8.56 -12.04 37.55
N ASP A 594 7.91 -12.32 38.68
CA ASP A 594 6.43 -12.49 38.72
C ASP A 594 5.72 -11.19 38.34
N GLU A 595 6.21 -10.06 38.83
CA GLU A 595 5.65 -8.74 38.53
C GLU A 595 5.96 -8.33 37.08
N ALA A 596 7.14 -8.68 36.58
CA ALA A 596 7.51 -8.45 35.18
C ALA A 596 6.56 -9.19 34.24
N HIS A 597 6.27 -10.47 34.50
CA HIS A 597 5.32 -11.25 33.70
C HIS A 597 3.90 -10.64 33.69
N VAL A 598 3.39 -10.16 34.83
CA VAL A 598 2.12 -9.45 34.90
C VAL A 598 2.11 -8.21 34.00
N CYS A 599 3.21 -7.47 33.97
CA CYS A 599 3.35 -6.30 33.11
C CYS A 599 3.37 -6.68 31.62
N VAL A 600 4.07 -7.75 31.22
CA VAL A 600 4.09 -8.24 29.83
C VAL A 600 2.69 -8.69 29.37
N GLU A 601 1.98 -9.45 30.19
CA GLU A 601 0.63 -9.89 29.83
C GLU A 601 -0.36 -8.72 29.69
N ARG A 602 -0.24 -7.69 30.52
CA ARG A 602 -1.01 -6.45 30.35
C ARG A 602 -0.61 -5.72 29.07
N ALA A 603 0.70 -5.61 28.78
CA ALA A 603 1.15 -5.00 27.53
C ALA A 603 0.58 -5.74 26.32
N LYS A 604 0.63 -7.09 26.29
CA LYS A 604 0.00 -7.89 25.24
C LYS A 604 -1.49 -7.59 25.08
N SER A 605 -2.22 -7.42 26.18
CA SER A 605 -3.66 -7.13 26.13
C SER A 605 -3.97 -5.75 25.54
N TYR A 606 -3.08 -4.77 25.69
CA TYR A 606 -3.22 -3.43 25.11
C TYR A 606 -2.71 -3.34 23.66
N ALA A 607 -1.88 -4.29 23.22
CA ALA A 607 -1.41 -4.33 21.84
C ALA A 607 -2.55 -4.61 20.84
N GLY A 608 -3.62 -5.30 21.26
CA GLY A 608 -4.75 -5.67 20.40
C GLY A 608 -4.27 -6.42 19.15
N ASP A 609 -4.72 -5.98 17.98
CA ASP A 609 -4.36 -6.56 16.68
C ASP A 609 -3.10 -5.91 16.06
N ASP A 610 -2.43 -4.97 16.76
CA ASP A 610 -1.19 -4.36 16.27
C ASP A 610 -0.03 -5.38 16.31
N ALA A 611 0.22 -6.00 15.17
CA ALA A 611 1.24 -7.04 15.02
C ALA A 611 2.66 -6.57 15.42
N PHE A 612 2.97 -5.27 15.28
CA PHE A 612 4.28 -4.73 15.67
C PHE A 612 4.42 -4.66 17.21
N LEU A 613 3.39 -4.17 17.89
CA LEU A 613 3.38 -4.13 19.36
C LEU A 613 3.36 -5.54 19.94
N VAL A 614 2.57 -6.45 19.37
CA VAL A 614 2.56 -7.88 19.74
C VAL A 614 3.96 -8.47 19.55
N GLY A 615 4.61 -8.25 18.43
CA GLY A 615 5.97 -8.72 18.15
C GLY A 615 6.99 -8.25 19.19
N ARG A 616 6.91 -6.98 19.63
CA ARG A 616 7.77 -6.44 20.69
C ARG A 616 7.53 -7.11 22.04
N ALA A 617 6.27 -7.31 22.44
CA ALA A 617 5.95 -7.96 23.70
C ALA A 617 6.36 -9.43 23.72
N VAL A 618 6.17 -10.15 22.61
CA VAL A 618 6.58 -11.54 22.41
C VAL A 618 8.10 -11.69 22.49
N LYS A 619 8.85 -10.76 21.82
CA LYS A 619 10.31 -10.72 21.90
C LYS A 619 10.78 -10.53 23.35
N LEU A 620 10.20 -9.58 24.08
CA LEU A 620 10.54 -9.34 25.49
C LEU A 620 10.25 -10.57 26.34
N GLN A 621 9.16 -11.28 26.08
CA GLN A 621 8.85 -12.54 26.74
C GLN A 621 9.89 -13.62 26.47
N ALA A 622 10.38 -13.73 25.24
CA ALA A 622 11.46 -14.65 24.87
C ALA A 622 12.76 -14.32 25.62
N GLU A 623 13.13 -13.03 25.71
CA GLU A 623 14.27 -12.57 26.52
C GLU A 623 14.13 -12.96 27.99
N PHE A 624 12.94 -12.87 28.55
CA PHE A 624 12.65 -13.27 29.94
C PHE A 624 12.78 -14.79 30.14
N TRP A 625 12.20 -15.60 29.25
CA TRP A 625 12.33 -17.06 29.34
C TRP A 625 13.79 -17.50 29.17
N HIS A 626 14.54 -16.86 28.23
CA HIS A 626 15.95 -17.14 28.02
C HIS A 626 16.80 -16.91 29.29
N LYS A 627 16.66 -15.76 29.94
CA LYS A 627 17.40 -15.47 31.20
C LYS A 627 16.97 -16.40 32.35
N GLN A 628 15.75 -16.88 32.37
CA GLN A 628 15.28 -17.85 33.36
C GLN A 628 15.67 -19.29 33.02
N GLN A 629 16.48 -19.52 31.98
CA GLN A 629 16.91 -20.82 31.49
C GLN A 629 15.75 -21.73 31.04
N ARG A 630 14.61 -21.16 30.70
CA ARG A 630 13.47 -21.82 30.09
C ARG A 630 13.61 -21.78 28.58
N LEU A 631 14.56 -22.55 28.05
CA LEU A 631 15.05 -22.40 26.68
C LEU A 631 14.02 -22.84 25.63
N GLU A 632 13.18 -23.84 25.89
CA GLU A 632 12.14 -24.30 24.95
C GLU A 632 11.06 -23.23 24.76
N GLU A 633 10.59 -22.63 25.85
CA GLU A 633 9.62 -21.53 25.79
C GLU A 633 10.23 -20.27 25.17
N ALA A 634 11.50 -20.00 25.47
CA ALA A 634 12.23 -18.88 24.88
C ALA A 634 12.36 -19.04 23.36
N GLU A 635 12.70 -20.24 22.87
CA GLU A 635 12.80 -20.52 21.44
C GLU A 635 11.44 -20.34 20.74
N SER A 636 10.37 -20.88 21.32
CA SER A 636 9.02 -20.78 20.77
C SER A 636 8.58 -19.31 20.58
N GLU A 637 8.76 -18.46 21.61
CA GLU A 637 8.40 -17.05 21.54
C GLU A 637 9.36 -16.24 20.65
N ALA A 638 10.66 -16.59 20.60
CA ALA A 638 11.62 -15.95 19.69
C ALA A 638 11.26 -16.24 18.22
N LEU A 639 10.91 -17.48 17.88
CA LEU A 639 10.43 -17.85 16.55
C LEU A 639 9.16 -17.07 16.16
N ARG A 640 8.23 -16.92 17.10
CA ARG A 640 7.01 -16.12 16.88
C ARG A 640 7.32 -14.66 16.65
N ALA A 641 8.26 -14.08 17.38
CA ALA A 641 8.71 -12.69 17.17
C ALA A 641 9.36 -12.51 15.79
N VAL A 642 10.21 -13.45 15.37
CA VAL A 642 10.83 -13.46 14.03
C VAL A 642 9.75 -13.50 12.94
N ASP A 643 8.78 -14.41 13.02
CA ASP A 643 7.67 -14.51 12.06
C ASP A 643 6.86 -13.21 11.95
N LEU A 644 6.54 -12.58 13.10
CA LEU A 644 5.81 -11.31 13.12
C LEU A 644 6.59 -10.16 12.48
N PHE A 645 7.88 -9.99 12.83
CA PHE A 645 8.69 -8.91 12.29
C PHE A 645 9.10 -9.14 10.82
N GLU A 646 9.23 -10.40 10.39
CA GLU A 646 9.45 -10.75 8.99
C GLU A 646 8.23 -10.38 8.13
N LYS A 647 7.02 -10.72 8.58
CA LYS A 647 5.76 -10.33 7.92
C LYS A 647 5.57 -8.82 7.84
N LEU A 648 6.08 -8.09 8.80
CA LEU A 648 5.98 -6.62 8.86
C LEU A 648 7.11 -5.90 8.10
N GLY A 649 8.15 -6.62 7.64
CA GLY A 649 9.32 -5.98 7.07
C GLY A 649 10.12 -5.10 8.05
N ALA A 650 9.97 -5.33 9.37
CA ALA A 650 10.60 -4.54 10.44
C ALA A 650 12.07 -4.96 10.64
N SER A 651 12.95 -4.61 9.69
CA SER A 651 14.30 -5.14 9.55
C SER A 651 15.15 -5.11 10.84
N ARG A 652 15.09 -4.00 11.60
CA ARG A 652 15.86 -3.83 12.84
C ARG A 652 15.39 -4.76 13.96
N ASP A 653 14.08 -4.87 14.17
CA ASP A 653 13.51 -5.73 15.21
C ASP A 653 13.61 -7.20 14.82
N LEU A 654 13.51 -7.50 13.53
CA LEU A 654 13.77 -8.82 12.95
C LEU A 654 15.19 -9.28 13.20
N GLU A 655 16.20 -8.43 12.94
CA GLU A 655 17.61 -8.76 13.16
C GLU A 655 17.87 -9.09 14.62
N LYS A 656 17.39 -8.23 15.54
CA LYS A 656 17.51 -8.47 16.99
C LYS A 656 16.81 -9.75 17.44
N SER A 657 15.65 -10.06 16.89
CA SER A 657 14.91 -11.29 17.20
C SER A 657 15.65 -12.54 16.68
N ARG A 658 16.27 -12.44 15.51
CA ARG A 658 17.12 -13.50 14.95
C ARG A 658 18.43 -13.71 15.74
N GLU A 659 19.02 -12.64 16.29
CA GLU A 659 20.16 -12.73 17.19
C GLU A 659 19.77 -13.47 18.47
N LEU A 660 18.70 -13.06 19.12
CA LEU A 660 18.18 -13.72 20.32
C LEU A 660 17.90 -15.20 20.06
N LEU A 661 17.26 -15.55 18.96
CA LEU A 661 16.98 -16.94 18.60
C LEU A 661 18.25 -17.76 18.42
N ARG A 662 19.27 -17.20 17.75
CA ARG A 662 20.59 -17.88 17.60
C ARG A 662 21.29 -18.12 18.93
N ASP A 663 21.22 -17.18 19.85
CA ASP A 663 21.83 -17.32 21.19
C ASP A 663 21.12 -18.42 21.98
N ILE A 664 19.79 -18.45 21.98
CA ILE A 664 18.98 -19.50 22.63
C ILE A 664 19.33 -20.87 22.04
N GLN A 665 19.35 -21.04 20.72
CA GLN A 665 19.64 -22.31 20.05
C GLN A 665 21.07 -22.79 20.31
N LYS A 666 22.01 -21.87 20.41
CA LYS A 666 23.41 -22.18 20.79
C LYS A 666 23.50 -22.71 22.21
N GLU A 667 22.79 -22.11 23.16
CA GLU A 667 22.77 -22.58 24.55
C GLU A 667 22.08 -23.96 24.65
N MET A 668 20.96 -24.18 23.96
CA MET A 668 20.30 -25.49 23.91
C MET A 668 21.25 -26.58 23.38
N THR A 669 21.99 -26.30 22.32
CA THR A 669 22.95 -27.23 21.71
C THR A 669 24.08 -27.56 22.70
N ASN A 670 24.58 -26.57 23.41
CA ASN A 670 25.68 -26.76 24.42
C ASN A 670 25.18 -27.60 25.62
N LEU A 671 23.93 -27.43 26.06
CA LEU A 671 23.36 -28.24 27.14
C LEU A 671 23.21 -29.71 26.72
N VAL A 672 22.76 -29.99 25.51
CA VAL A 672 22.68 -31.36 24.96
C VAL A 672 24.07 -31.98 24.87
N ALA A 673 25.08 -31.29 24.35
CA ALA A 673 26.45 -31.77 24.25
C ALA A 673 27.09 -32.07 25.64
N SER A 674 26.77 -31.23 26.64
CA SER A 674 27.25 -31.43 28.03
C SER A 674 26.57 -32.58 28.74
N SER A 675 25.29 -32.87 28.44
CA SER A 675 24.57 -34.02 28.97
C SER A 675 25.05 -35.35 28.38
N GLU A 676 25.43 -35.37 27.10
CA GLU A 676 26.02 -36.53 26.42
C GLU A 676 27.44 -36.84 26.89
N SER A 677 28.25 -35.79 27.23
CA SER A 677 29.60 -36.00 27.79
C SER A 677 29.62 -36.50 29.21
N ASN A 678 28.61 -36.22 30.03
CA ASN A 678 28.48 -36.72 31.41
C ASN A 678 27.78 -38.11 31.50
N GLY A 679 27.20 -38.62 30.39
CA GLY A 679 26.55 -39.94 30.32
C GLY A 679 27.48 -41.13 30.08
N ASN A 680 28.81 -40.93 29.88
CA ASN A 680 29.77 -41.99 29.55
C ASN A 680 30.64 -42.45 30.74
N GLY A 681 30.15 -42.41 31.95
CA GLY A 681 30.86 -42.91 33.13
C GLY A 681 29.95 -43.66 34.07
N GLU A 682 29.85 -44.96 33.88
CA GLU A 682 29.59 -46.08 34.81
C GLU A 682 28.51 -47.04 34.29
N HIS A 683 29.00 -48.13 33.71
CA HIS A 683 28.26 -49.39 33.64
C HIS A 683 28.43 -50.16 34.96
N PRO A 684 27.39 -50.60 35.64
CA PRO A 684 27.40 -51.80 36.42
C PRO A 684 26.70 -52.94 35.67
N ARG A 685 27.41 -54.07 35.68
CA ARG A 685 27.02 -55.35 35.06
C ARG A 685 25.76 -55.95 35.71
N THR A 686 24.90 -56.34 34.85
CA THR A 686 24.00 -57.53 34.82
C THR A 686 23.70 -58.34 36.11
N ALA A 687 22.41 -58.53 36.37
CA ALA A 687 21.84 -59.87 36.62
C ALA A 687 20.31 -59.86 36.30
N PRO A 688 19.77 -60.99 35.80
CA PRO A 688 18.42 -61.08 35.29
C PRO A 688 17.45 -61.71 36.26
N LEU A 689 16.17 -61.65 35.99
CA LEU A 689 15.02 -62.45 36.42
C LEU A 689 13.84 -61.55 36.87
N THR A 690 12.70 -61.66 36.42
CA THR A 690 11.65 -62.58 36.11
C THR A 690 10.35 -61.76 35.89
N THR A 691 9.62 -62.14 34.93
CA THR A 691 8.18 -61.74 34.75
C THR A 691 7.33 -62.39 35.84
N PRO A 692 6.19 -61.84 36.23
CA PRO A 692 4.96 -62.42 35.74
C PRO A 692 3.88 -61.41 35.29
N SER A 693 3.16 -61.93 34.37
CA SER A 693 1.87 -61.57 33.82
C SER A 693 0.74 -61.27 34.82
N ASN A 694 -0.16 -60.38 34.43
CA ASN A 694 -1.63 -60.49 34.35
C ASN A 694 -2.34 -59.17 34.69
N SER A 695 -2.96 -58.61 33.68
CA SER A 695 -4.43 -58.67 33.41
C SER A 695 -5.34 -57.85 34.33
N SER A 696 -6.10 -57.06 33.67
CA SER A 696 -7.51 -56.64 33.79
C SER A 696 -7.64 -55.11 33.87
N ALA A 697 -8.13 -54.43 32.85
CA ALA A 697 -9.52 -54.30 32.37
C ALA A 697 -10.46 -53.49 33.25
N LEU A 698 -11.19 -52.61 32.59
CA LEU A 698 -12.35 -51.81 33.06
C LEU A 698 -11.95 -50.38 33.50
N GLY A 699 -12.48 -49.27 33.00
CA GLY A 699 -13.65 -49.07 32.20
C GLY A 699 -14.37 -47.79 32.68
N LEU A 700 -14.88 -47.00 31.74
CA LEU A 700 -15.95 -46.00 31.90
C LEU A 700 -15.62 -44.70 32.70
N SER A 701 -15.98 -43.53 32.37
CA SER A 701 -16.80 -42.79 31.41
C SER A 701 -16.98 -41.36 31.96
N ALA A 702 -16.95 -40.45 31.07
CA ALA A 702 -17.69 -39.18 30.93
C ALA A 702 -18.16 -38.42 32.20
N LYS A 703 -17.71 -37.19 32.31
CA LYS A 703 -18.60 -36.02 32.18
C LYS A 703 -17.81 -34.83 31.69
#